data_808524e29d2003d8aebdcffc4c36c774
#
_entry.id   808524e29d2003d8aebdcffc4c36c774
#
_cell.length_a   1.000
_cell.length_b   1.000
_cell.length_c   1.000
_cell.angle_alpha   90.00
_cell.angle_beta   90.00
_cell.angle_gamma   90.00
#
_symmetry.space_group_name_H-M   'P 1'
#
loop_
_entity.id
_entity.type
_entity.pdbx_description
1 polymer ?
#
loop_
_entity_poly.entity_id
_entity_poly.type
_entity_poly.pdbx_seq_one_letter_code
_entity_poly.pdbx_strand_id
1 'polypeptide(L)'
;MDSHFPAIISLSLIFVLFNASFAHSSTIGVGYISRILEIQDRERAPPAVQVAAARAVLRRLLPSHTSSFHFEIVSKEQCGGDPCFMIKNNPSFSSHGDPEILIMGVTGVEISAGLHWYLKYWCGSHISWDKTGGAQLFSVPRAGLLPRVQDAGIVVQRPIPWNYYQNAVSSSYSFAWWDWKRWEKEIDWMALQGINLPLAFTGQEAIWQKVFQKFNVSKTDLDNFFGGPAFLAWSRMGNLHGWGGPLPQSWLDQQLILQKKILARMYELGMTPVLPAFSGNVPAALTYIFPSAKITRLGNWFSVKSDPKVCCTYLLDATDPFDTFDENTPPVDVPEYISSLGAAIFRGMQTGDDDAVWLMQALLQSVPLGRLVVLDLFAEVKPIWITSEQFYGVPYIWCMLHNFAGNSEMYGILDSVASGPVDARKSENSTMASLSIVGVGMSMEGIEQNPVVYDLMSEMAFQHNKVDVKLWIHLYSKRRYGQSVPLIQDAWNILYNTVYNCTDGAYDKNRDVIVAFPDVDPSFISVPHERYNHQRKSLSRRAAIEQITDSFDKPHLWYSTSEVIHALELFIASGDELSESNTYRYDLVDLTRQAVAKYANQLFLKVIEAYRLNDIHGVACHTQKFLDLVEDMDTLLGCHEGFLLGPWLESAQKLAQDEEQKKQFEWNARTQITMWFDNTEEEASLLHDYGNKYWSGLLRDYYGPRAAIYFKFLLESLEKSHDFQLKDWRREWIKLTNDWQRSRKAFPVESTGNALNISRWLYNKYLQSSDT
;
A
#
# COMPACT_ATOMS: atom_id res chain seq x y z
N MET A 1 -8.45 13.65 -16.47
CA MET A 1 -7.08 13.23 -16.21
C MET A 1 -6.82 11.87 -16.84
N ASP A 2 -7.12 11.77 -18.10
CA ASP A 2 -6.77 10.60 -18.88
C ASP A 2 -5.42 10.87 -19.49
N SER A 3 -4.35 10.45 -18.92
CA SER A 3 -3.12 10.33 -19.69
C SER A 3 -1.79 10.78 -19.12
N HIS A 4 -1.61 10.94 -17.82
CA HIS A 4 -0.25 11.21 -17.36
C HIS A 4 0.13 10.51 -16.03
N PHE A 5 -0.35 9.29 -15.82
CA PHE A 5 0.61 8.22 -15.61
C PHE A 5 1.04 7.78 -17.01
N PRO A 6 2.25 8.17 -17.47
CA PRO A 6 2.74 7.56 -18.66
C PRO A 6 2.89 6.10 -18.35
N ALA A 7 2.02 5.33 -18.96
CA ALA A 7 2.28 3.94 -19.26
C ALA A 7 2.77 3.06 -18.11
N ILE A 8 2.05 3.01 -16.99
CA ILE A 8 2.01 1.71 -16.32
C ILE A 8 1.39 0.69 -17.29
N ILE A 9 0.73 1.12 -18.33
CA ILE A 9 0.22 0.23 -19.38
C ILE A 9 0.07 1.04 -20.67
N SER A 10 1.16 1.23 -21.41
CA SER A 10 1.09 1.28 -22.86
C SER A 10 1.54 -0.07 -23.38
N LEU A 11 0.72 -1.09 -23.18
CA LEU A 11 0.75 -2.26 -24.03
C LEU A 11 0.23 -1.81 -25.40
N SER A 12 1.13 -1.42 -26.30
CA SER A 12 0.84 -1.34 -27.71
C SER A 12 0.49 -2.74 -28.16
N LEU A 13 -0.81 -3.01 -28.38
CA LEU A 13 -1.28 -4.23 -28.98
C LEU A 13 -0.70 -4.36 -30.39
N ILE A 14 0.29 -5.21 -30.56
CA ILE A 14 0.66 -5.70 -31.88
C ILE A 14 -0.09 -7.01 -32.09
N PHE A 15 -1.12 -6.96 -32.95
CA PHE A 15 -1.78 -8.14 -33.48
C PHE A 15 -0.79 -8.85 -34.42
N VAL A 16 -0.24 -9.96 -33.99
CA VAL A 16 0.34 -10.95 -34.89
C VAL A 16 -0.57 -12.17 -34.92
N LEU A 17 -1.26 -12.32 -36.04
CA LEU A 17 -2.04 -13.50 -36.34
C LEU A 17 -1.12 -14.73 -36.47
N PHE A 18 -1.08 -15.60 -35.47
CA PHE A 18 -0.64 -16.99 -35.63
C PHE A 18 -1.74 -17.92 -35.12
N ASN A 19 -2.47 -18.47 -36.07
CA ASN A 19 -3.35 -19.60 -35.84
C ASN A 19 -2.55 -20.91 -35.71
N ALA A 20 -2.97 -21.76 -34.77
CA ALA A 20 -2.74 -23.21 -34.73
C ALA A 20 -1.57 -23.80 -33.93
N SER A 21 -1.19 -23.24 -32.75
CA SER A 21 -0.33 -24.01 -31.82
C SER A 21 -0.68 -23.83 -30.33
N PHE A 22 -1.76 -23.15 -30.01
CA PHE A 22 -2.06 -22.74 -28.62
C PHE A 22 -2.60 -23.87 -27.71
N ALA A 23 -3.20 -24.91 -28.25
CA ALA A 23 -3.75 -26.01 -27.43
C ALA A 23 -2.66 -26.89 -26.77
N HIS A 24 -1.43 -26.89 -27.27
CA HIS A 24 -0.32 -27.66 -26.70
C HIS A 24 0.48 -26.85 -25.66
N SER A 25 0.37 -25.53 -25.71
CA SER A 25 1.13 -24.60 -24.87
C SER A 25 0.64 -24.55 -23.42
N SER A 26 -0.67 -24.65 -23.19
CA SER A 26 -1.27 -24.53 -21.84
C SER A 26 -0.95 -25.70 -20.91
N THR A 27 -0.88 -26.90 -21.43
CA THR A 27 -0.52 -28.10 -20.66
C THR A 27 0.94 -28.08 -20.19
N ILE A 28 1.82 -27.41 -20.93
CA ILE A 28 3.24 -27.25 -20.55
C ILE A 28 3.38 -26.27 -19.39
N GLY A 29 2.68 -25.12 -19.43
CA GLY A 29 2.74 -24.12 -18.37
C GLY A 29 2.23 -24.64 -17.02
N VAL A 30 1.13 -25.39 -17.01
CA VAL A 30 0.60 -26.05 -15.82
C VAL A 30 1.56 -27.08 -15.25
N GLY A 31 2.21 -27.86 -16.11
CA GLY A 31 3.23 -28.83 -15.69
C GLY A 31 4.39 -28.18 -14.94
N TYR A 32 4.81 -26.98 -15.35
CA TYR A 32 5.86 -26.23 -14.64
C TYR A 32 5.42 -25.72 -13.29
N ILE A 33 4.25 -25.10 -13.18
CA ILE A 33 3.72 -24.62 -11.90
C ILE A 33 3.53 -25.79 -10.92
N SER A 34 3.00 -26.93 -11.38
CA SER A 34 2.87 -28.13 -10.53
C SER A 34 4.23 -28.61 -10.02
N ARG A 35 5.25 -28.63 -10.87
CA ARG A 35 6.60 -29.00 -10.47
C ARG A 35 7.20 -28.03 -9.45
N ILE A 36 6.98 -26.73 -9.58
CA ILE A 36 7.43 -25.73 -8.61
C ILE A 36 6.75 -25.94 -7.26
N LEU A 37 5.44 -26.19 -7.25
CA LEU A 37 4.72 -26.48 -6.03
C LEU A 37 5.21 -27.78 -5.37
N GLU A 38 5.58 -28.81 -6.13
CA GLU A 38 6.20 -30.03 -5.61
C GLU A 38 7.57 -29.77 -5.00
N ILE A 39 8.41 -28.92 -5.63
CA ILE A 39 9.70 -28.52 -5.08
C ILE A 39 9.49 -27.74 -3.78
N GLN A 40 8.61 -26.76 -3.77
CA GLN A 40 8.28 -25.99 -2.57
C GLN A 40 7.79 -26.89 -1.44
N ASP A 41 6.92 -27.87 -1.73
CA ASP A 41 6.41 -28.82 -0.73
C ASP A 41 7.55 -29.69 -0.14
N ARG A 42 8.52 -30.11 -0.98
CA ARG A 42 9.67 -30.91 -0.55
C ARG A 42 10.65 -30.11 0.31
N GLU A 43 10.83 -28.82 0.02
CA GLU A 43 11.83 -27.94 0.65
C GLU A 43 11.31 -27.20 1.88
N ARG A 44 10.05 -27.38 2.24
CA ARG A 44 9.44 -26.76 3.42
C ARG A 44 10.09 -27.19 4.73
N ALA A 45 10.00 -26.31 5.72
CA ALA A 45 10.41 -26.65 7.08
C ALA A 45 9.71 -27.93 7.58
N PRO A 46 10.38 -28.76 8.39
CA PRO A 46 9.77 -29.96 8.96
C PRO A 46 8.45 -29.67 9.70
N PRO A 47 7.47 -30.58 9.69
CA PRO A 47 6.17 -30.38 10.34
C PRO A 47 6.25 -29.90 11.78
N ALA A 48 7.16 -30.45 12.58
CA ALA A 48 7.33 -30.02 13.97
C ALA A 48 7.79 -28.56 14.12
N VAL A 49 8.59 -28.05 13.18
CA VAL A 49 9.05 -26.64 13.15
C VAL A 49 7.86 -25.74 12.81
N GLN A 50 7.06 -26.10 11.79
CA GLN A 50 5.90 -25.33 11.38
C GLN A 50 4.82 -25.26 12.48
N VAL A 51 4.55 -26.38 13.16
CA VAL A 51 3.64 -26.44 14.32
C VAL A 51 4.15 -25.53 15.45
N ALA A 52 5.45 -25.58 15.74
CA ALA A 52 6.06 -24.74 16.78
C ALA A 52 5.96 -23.24 16.43
N ALA A 53 6.16 -22.87 15.16
CA ALA A 53 6.02 -21.52 14.67
C ALA A 53 4.55 -21.03 14.78
N ALA A 54 3.57 -21.79 14.33
CA ALA A 54 2.15 -21.48 14.48
C ALA A 54 1.73 -21.34 15.95
N ARG A 55 2.26 -22.19 16.83
CA ARG A 55 2.04 -22.08 18.28
C ARG A 55 2.66 -20.82 18.87
N ALA A 56 3.79 -20.37 18.33
CA ALA A 56 4.41 -19.11 18.73
C ALA A 56 3.56 -17.89 18.29
N VAL A 57 2.91 -17.94 17.10
CA VAL A 57 1.91 -16.93 16.67
C VAL A 57 0.76 -16.87 17.69
N LEU A 58 0.15 -18.01 18.03
CA LEU A 58 -0.91 -18.05 19.04
C LEU A 58 -0.46 -17.46 20.39
N ARG A 59 0.75 -17.82 20.85
CA ARG A 59 1.28 -17.34 22.15
C ARG A 59 1.44 -15.81 22.16
N ARG A 60 1.84 -15.20 21.06
CA ARG A 60 1.96 -13.73 20.96
C ARG A 60 0.60 -13.05 20.84
N LEU A 61 -0.32 -13.67 20.11
CA LEU A 61 -1.66 -13.13 19.89
C LEU A 61 -2.57 -13.29 21.10
N LEU A 62 -2.64 -14.50 21.66
CA LEU A 62 -3.61 -14.89 22.72
C LEU A 62 -2.95 -15.83 23.74
N PRO A 63 -2.02 -15.33 24.58
CA PRO A 63 -1.18 -16.14 25.47
C PRO A 63 -1.98 -16.99 26.47
N SER A 64 -3.11 -16.52 26.93
CA SER A 64 -4.00 -17.22 27.89
C SER A 64 -4.67 -18.48 27.30
N HIS A 65 -4.67 -18.68 25.99
CA HIS A 65 -5.31 -19.79 25.31
C HIS A 65 -4.31 -20.75 24.62
N THR A 66 -3.02 -20.64 24.95
CA THR A 66 -1.99 -21.46 24.30
C THR A 66 -2.25 -22.96 24.48
N SER A 67 -2.82 -23.38 25.61
CA SER A 67 -3.19 -24.78 25.89
C SER A 67 -4.55 -25.18 25.28
N SER A 68 -5.42 -24.23 24.94
CA SER A 68 -6.78 -24.51 24.43
C SER A 68 -6.79 -25.05 22.99
N PHE A 69 -5.67 -24.92 22.27
CA PHE A 69 -5.55 -25.34 20.87
C PHE A 69 -4.48 -26.41 20.69
N HIS A 70 -4.81 -27.40 19.87
CA HIS A 70 -3.84 -28.35 19.36
C HIS A 70 -3.64 -28.12 17.85
N PHE A 71 -2.38 -28.11 17.40
CA PHE A 71 -2.01 -27.87 16.00
C PHE A 71 -1.32 -29.11 15.41
N GLU A 72 -1.68 -29.43 14.16
CA GLU A 72 -1.14 -30.58 13.42
C GLU A 72 -0.98 -30.23 11.93
N ILE A 73 0.14 -30.67 11.33
CA ILE A 73 0.33 -30.66 9.88
C ILE A 73 -0.32 -31.89 9.28
N VAL A 74 -1.12 -31.70 8.23
CA VAL A 74 -1.80 -32.74 7.47
C VAL A 74 -1.39 -32.71 6.01
N SER A 75 -1.64 -33.81 5.29
CA SER A 75 -1.35 -33.85 3.86
C SER A 75 -2.49 -33.23 3.02
N LYS A 76 -2.18 -32.87 1.76
CA LYS A 76 -3.18 -32.34 0.82
C LYS A 76 -4.27 -33.38 0.50
N GLU A 77 -3.93 -34.67 0.52
CA GLU A 77 -4.88 -35.77 0.29
C GLU A 77 -5.99 -35.78 1.35
N GLN A 78 -5.65 -35.47 2.60
CA GLN A 78 -6.64 -35.32 3.68
C GLN A 78 -7.57 -34.11 3.47
N CYS A 79 -7.17 -33.17 2.64
CA CYS A 79 -7.92 -31.97 2.25
C CYS A 79 -8.73 -32.16 0.96
N GLY A 80 -8.65 -33.33 0.31
CA GLY A 80 -9.28 -33.54 -0.99
C GLY A 80 -8.44 -33.08 -2.19
N GLY A 81 -7.13 -32.86 -2.00
CA GLY A 81 -6.16 -32.52 -3.04
C GLY A 81 -5.67 -31.07 -3.02
N ASP A 82 -6.47 -30.12 -2.53
CA ASP A 82 -6.10 -28.72 -2.43
C ASP A 82 -5.52 -28.37 -1.05
N PRO A 83 -4.71 -27.31 -0.93
CA PRO A 83 -4.30 -26.79 0.37
C PRO A 83 -5.52 -26.41 1.22
N CYS A 84 -5.53 -26.76 2.50
CA CYS A 84 -6.63 -26.46 3.41
C CYS A 84 -6.19 -26.27 4.84
N PHE A 85 -7.10 -25.74 5.65
CA PHE A 85 -7.11 -25.98 7.08
C PHE A 85 -8.41 -26.66 7.51
N MET A 86 -8.34 -27.40 8.61
CA MET A 86 -9.46 -28.07 9.24
C MET A 86 -9.58 -27.65 10.70
N ILE A 87 -10.80 -27.46 11.18
CA ILE A 87 -11.10 -27.09 12.56
C ILE A 87 -12.05 -28.12 13.14
N LYS A 88 -11.69 -28.76 14.25
CA LYS A 88 -12.49 -29.80 14.90
C LYS A 88 -12.53 -29.59 16.42
N ASN A 89 -13.60 -30.05 17.04
CA ASN A 89 -13.64 -30.18 18.49
C ASN A 89 -12.71 -31.30 18.94
N ASN A 90 -11.99 -31.11 20.04
CA ASN A 90 -11.23 -32.22 20.62
C ASN A 90 -12.17 -33.23 21.29
N PRO A 91 -12.27 -34.48 20.81
CA PRO A 91 -13.14 -35.49 21.39
C PRO A 91 -12.67 -35.94 22.78
N SER A 92 -11.38 -35.74 23.11
CA SER A 92 -10.80 -36.12 24.39
C SER A 92 -10.80 -34.97 25.42
N PHE A 93 -11.41 -33.84 25.10
CA PHE A 93 -11.51 -32.71 26.05
C PHE A 93 -12.34 -33.13 27.27
N SER A 94 -11.71 -33.17 28.42
CA SER A 94 -12.32 -33.63 29.68
C SER A 94 -12.19 -32.64 30.83
N SER A 95 -11.21 -31.75 30.82
CA SER A 95 -10.96 -30.81 31.92
C SER A 95 -10.19 -29.57 31.49
N HIS A 96 -10.14 -28.59 32.38
CA HIS A 96 -9.27 -27.41 32.24
C HIS A 96 -7.80 -27.86 32.06
N GLY A 97 -7.21 -27.44 30.93
CA GLY A 97 -5.82 -27.77 30.58
C GLY A 97 -5.66 -28.65 29.33
N ASP A 98 -6.72 -29.38 28.95
CA ASP A 98 -6.72 -30.13 27.68
C ASP A 98 -7.05 -29.18 26.52
N PRO A 99 -6.51 -29.40 25.31
CA PRO A 99 -6.91 -28.65 24.12
C PRO A 99 -8.41 -28.83 23.83
N GLU A 100 -9.11 -27.72 23.61
CA GLU A 100 -10.54 -27.72 23.28
C GLU A 100 -10.77 -27.89 21.78
N ILE A 101 -9.92 -27.24 21.00
CA ILE A 101 -10.03 -27.14 19.54
C ILE A 101 -8.78 -27.70 18.87
N LEU A 102 -8.98 -28.53 17.85
CA LEU A 102 -7.93 -29.03 16.98
C LEU A 102 -7.94 -28.21 15.69
N ILE A 103 -6.80 -27.64 15.32
CA ILE A 103 -6.60 -26.95 14.05
C ILE A 103 -5.49 -27.65 13.30
N MET A 104 -5.84 -28.14 12.13
CA MET A 104 -4.96 -28.88 11.23
C MET A 104 -4.81 -28.11 9.94
N GLY A 105 -3.64 -28.10 9.34
CA GLY A 105 -3.39 -27.42 8.08
C GLY A 105 -2.24 -28.05 7.32
N VAL A 106 -2.14 -27.78 6.03
CA VAL A 106 -1.07 -28.34 5.19
C VAL A 106 0.28 -27.66 5.46
N THR A 107 0.27 -26.44 6.00
CA THR A 107 1.47 -25.74 6.47
C THR A 107 1.17 -24.96 7.76
N GLY A 108 2.19 -24.34 8.33
CA GLY A 108 2.05 -23.42 9.48
C GLY A 108 1.21 -22.18 9.13
N VAL A 109 1.19 -21.76 7.85
CA VAL A 109 0.32 -20.69 7.37
C VAL A 109 -1.14 -21.12 7.43
N GLU A 110 -1.51 -22.30 6.90
CA GLU A 110 -2.89 -22.79 6.97
C GLU A 110 -3.34 -23.04 8.42
N ILE A 111 -2.47 -23.53 9.30
CA ILE A 111 -2.79 -23.63 10.73
C ILE A 111 -3.11 -22.25 11.32
N SER A 112 -2.28 -21.25 11.03
CA SER A 112 -2.47 -19.87 11.54
C SER A 112 -3.74 -19.22 10.95
N ALA A 113 -4.01 -19.43 9.67
CA ALA A 113 -5.24 -19.00 9.01
C ALA A 113 -6.47 -19.70 9.62
N GLY A 114 -6.39 -20.99 9.90
CA GLY A 114 -7.44 -21.74 10.59
C GLY A 114 -7.71 -21.23 12.01
N LEU A 115 -6.66 -20.87 12.75
CA LEU A 115 -6.80 -20.18 14.04
C LEU A 115 -7.53 -18.86 13.89
N HIS A 116 -7.10 -17.99 12.96
CA HIS A 116 -7.78 -16.72 12.72
C HIS A 116 -9.23 -16.92 12.29
N TRP A 117 -9.50 -17.86 11.39
CA TRP A 117 -10.85 -18.21 10.95
C TRP A 117 -11.74 -18.62 12.11
N TYR A 118 -11.25 -19.47 13.03
CA TYR A 118 -11.97 -19.87 14.24
C TYR A 118 -12.25 -18.67 15.16
N LEU A 119 -11.22 -17.86 15.46
CA LEU A 119 -11.38 -16.68 16.29
C LEU A 119 -12.37 -15.68 15.67
N LYS A 120 -12.35 -15.52 14.35
CA LYS A 120 -13.21 -14.61 13.59
C LYS A 120 -14.69 -15.05 13.61
N TYR A 121 -14.95 -16.29 13.27
CA TYR A 121 -16.30 -16.76 13.00
C TYR A 121 -17.00 -17.43 14.19
N TRP A 122 -16.26 -17.98 15.14
CA TRP A 122 -16.81 -18.60 16.35
C TRP A 122 -16.66 -17.74 17.60
N CYS A 123 -15.55 -17.00 17.71
CA CYS A 123 -15.33 -16.15 18.86
C CYS A 123 -15.70 -14.66 18.60
N GLY A 124 -16.03 -14.30 17.36
CA GLY A 124 -16.43 -12.93 17.03
C GLY A 124 -15.29 -11.91 17.17
N SER A 125 -14.05 -12.34 17.00
CA SER A 125 -12.88 -11.45 17.10
C SER A 125 -12.50 -10.83 15.76
N HIS A 126 -11.64 -9.79 15.82
CA HIS A 126 -11.08 -9.10 14.68
C HIS A 126 -9.58 -8.87 14.90
N ILE A 127 -8.77 -9.05 13.84
CA ILE A 127 -7.32 -8.88 13.90
C ILE A 127 -6.89 -7.95 12.79
N SER A 128 -6.38 -6.77 13.16
CA SER A 128 -5.80 -5.79 12.24
C SER A 128 -4.48 -5.25 12.77
N TRP A 129 -3.86 -4.32 12.05
CA TRP A 129 -2.63 -3.67 12.49
C TRP A 129 -2.83 -2.81 13.73
N ASP A 130 -1.81 -2.69 14.56
CA ASP A 130 -1.88 -1.89 15.80
C ASP A 130 -2.37 -0.45 15.52
N LYS A 131 -1.89 0.17 14.43
CA LYS A 131 -2.30 1.53 14.04
C LYS A 131 -3.76 1.66 13.66
N THR A 132 -4.40 0.59 13.23
CA THR A 132 -5.83 0.58 12.91
C THR A 132 -6.70 0.06 14.06
N GLY A 133 -6.22 0.18 15.28
CA GLY A 133 -6.90 -0.25 16.50
C GLY A 133 -6.51 -1.65 16.99
N GLY A 134 -5.69 -2.39 16.24
CA GLY A 134 -5.15 -3.68 16.64
C GLY A 134 -6.13 -4.84 16.62
N ALA A 135 -5.88 -5.82 17.48
CA ALA A 135 -6.73 -7.01 17.62
C ALA A 135 -7.82 -6.79 18.67
N GLN A 136 -9.08 -6.95 18.28
CA GLN A 136 -10.20 -7.08 19.19
C GLN A 136 -10.35 -8.55 19.56
N LEU A 137 -10.01 -8.92 20.81
CA LEU A 137 -10.00 -10.29 21.33
C LEU A 137 -10.85 -10.45 22.60
N PHE A 138 -11.47 -9.39 23.12
CA PHE A 138 -12.25 -9.47 24.36
C PHE A 138 -13.53 -10.31 24.17
N SER A 139 -13.99 -10.52 22.95
CA SER A 139 -15.10 -11.41 22.61
C SER A 139 -14.74 -12.90 22.73
N VAL A 140 -13.45 -13.25 22.80
CA VAL A 140 -12.98 -14.64 22.93
C VAL A 140 -13.32 -15.16 24.33
N PRO A 141 -14.16 -16.20 24.48
CA PRO A 141 -14.47 -16.78 25.77
C PRO A 141 -13.22 -17.32 26.48
N ARG A 142 -13.27 -17.43 27.80
CA ARG A 142 -12.16 -17.95 28.60
C ARG A 142 -11.82 -19.39 28.20
N ALA A 143 -10.55 -19.77 28.38
CA ALA A 143 -10.09 -21.16 28.22
C ALA A 143 -11.00 -22.13 29.02
N GLY A 144 -11.37 -23.22 28.38
CA GLY A 144 -12.36 -24.19 28.89
C GLY A 144 -13.82 -23.90 28.46
N LEU A 145 -14.07 -22.76 27.80
CA LEU A 145 -15.40 -22.33 27.36
C LEU A 145 -15.42 -21.89 25.88
N LEU A 146 -14.47 -22.33 25.08
CA LEU A 146 -14.42 -22.00 23.68
C LEU A 146 -15.62 -22.59 22.91
N PRO A 147 -16.23 -21.83 21.96
CA PRO A 147 -17.36 -22.30 21.18
C PRO A 147 -17.01 -23.55 20.40
N ARG A 148 -17.91 -24.54 20.44
CA ARG A 148 -17.74 -25.76 19.65
C ARG A 148 -18.10 -25.50 18.19
N VAL A 149 -17.31 -26.06 17.29
CA VAL A 149 -17.68 -26.13 15.86
C VAL A 149 -18.65 -27.31 15.64
N GLN A 150 -19.17 -27.45 14.42
CA GLN A 150 -20.02 -28.60 14.03
C GLN A 150 -19.30 -29.93 14.32
N ASP A 151 -20.04 -30.97 14.70
CA ASP A 151 -19.44 -32.28 15.06
C ASP A 151 -18.59 -32.89 13.93
N ALA A 152 -19.00 -32.69 12.68
CA ALA A 152 -18.23 -33.14 11.51
C ALA A 152 -16.90 -32.37 11.34
N GLY A 153 -16.75 -31.23 12.07
CA GLY A 153 -15.69 -30.27 11.85
C GLY A 153 -15.92 -29.41 10.64
N ILE A 154 -14.94 -28.59 10.32
CA ILE A 154 -14.95 -27.64 9.21
C ILE A 154 -13.67 -27.84 8.41
N VAL A 155 -13.82 -27.85 7.08
CA VAL A 155 -12.71 -27.88 6.13
C VAL A 155 -12.85 -26.63 5.25
N VAL A 156 -11.79 -25.83 5.20
CA VAL A 156 -11.72 -24.67 4.32
C VAL A 156 -10.54 -24.85 3.37
N GLN A 157 -10.86 -25.06 2.11
CA GLN A 157 -9.88 -25.26 1.05
C GLN A 157 -9.45 -23.90 0.47
N ARG A 158 -8.21 -23.82 0.02
CA ARG A 158 -7.73 -22.72 -0.79
C ARG A 158 -7.67 -23.18 -2.25
N PRO A 159 -8.56 -22.66 -3.12
CA PRO A 159 -8.71 -23.13 -4.51
C PRO A 159 -7.57 -22.69 -5.44
N ILE A 160 -6.58 -21.99 -4.94
CA ILE A 160 -5.41 -21.47 -5.66
C ILE A 160 -4.15 -21.65 -4.81
N PRO A 161 -2.97 -21.90 -5.42
CA PRO A 161 -1.76 -22.19 -4.64
C PRO A 161 -1.23 -21.02 -3.84
N TRP A 162 -1.30 -19.77 -4.37
CA TRP A 162 -0.60 -18.64 -3.78
C TRP A 162 -1.53 -17.53 -3.29
N ASN A 163 -1.19 -16.97 -2.13
CA ASN A 163 -1.70 -15.72 -1.59
C ASN A 163 -0.52 -14.76 -1.44
N TYR A 164 -0.43 -13.80 -2.37
CA TYR A 164 0.69 -12.89 -2.53
C TYR A 164 0.53 -11.63 -1.66
N TYR A 165 1.64 -11.07 -1.21
CA TYR A 165 1.61 -9.87 -0.38
C TYR A 165 2.76 -8.92 -0.65
N GLN A 166 2.45 -7.65 -0.79
CA GLN A 166 3.24 -6.44 -0.89
C GLN A 166 3.53 -5.96 -2.31
N ASN A 167 3.84 -4.67 -2.39
CA ASN A 167 4.46 -4.00 -3.52
C ASN A 167 5.96 -3.79 -3.23
N ALA A 168 6.77 -3.67 -4.26
CA ALA A 168 8.19 -3.35 -4.12
C ALA A 168 8.42 -2.05 -3.33
N VAL A 169 7.58 -1.02 -3.56
CA VAL A 169 7.68 0.28 -2.89
C VAL A 169 7.15 0.29 -1.46
N SER A 170 6.40 -0.73 -1.02
CA SER A 170 6.00 -0.86 0.39
C SER A 170 7.19 -0.84 1.34
N SER A 171 8.34 -1.38 0.89
CA SER A 171 9.59 -1.39 1.63
C SER A 171 10.14 0.01 1.94
N SER A 172 9.77 1.01 1.14
CA SER A 172 10.18 2.39 1.31
C SER A 172 9.08 3.30 1.86
N TYR A 173 7.81 2.92 1.73
CA TYR A 173 6.69 3.63 2.38
C TYR A 173 6.44 3.13 3.80
N SER A 174 5.59 2.13 3.98
CA SER A 174 5.19 1.71 5.32
C SER A 174 6.29 1.00 6.09
N PHE A 175 7.20 0.29 5.41
CA PHE A 175 8.19 -0.59 6.04
C PHE A 175 9.58 0.04 6.23
N ALA A 176 9.78 1.27 5.78
CA ALA A 176 11.10 1.92 5.72
C ALA A 176 11.86 1.88 7.05
N TRP A 177 11.17 2.02 8.17
CA TRP A 177 11.74 2.16 9.50
C TRP A 177 11.43 0.98 10.44
N TRP A 178 11.11 -0.19 9.89
CA TRP A 178 10.75 -1.34 10.70
C TRP A 178 11.96 -2.07 11.26
N ASP A 179 11.92 -2.31 12.56
CA ASP A 179 12.81 -3.23 13.26
C ASP A 179 12.27 -4.68 13.24
N TRP A 180 13.00 -5.61 13.86
CA TRP A 180 12.56 -7.00 13.97
C TRP A 180 11.21 -7.14 14.69
N LYS A 181 10.98 -6.36 15.75
CA LYS A 181 9.75 -6.46 16.54
C LYS A 181 8.51 -6.11 15.68
N ARG A 182 8.61 -5.12 14.81
CA ARG A 182 7.53 -4.76 13.89
C ARG A 182 7.38 -5.79 12.77
N TRP A 183 8.50 -6.28 12.21
CA TRP A 183 8.49 -7.36 11.21
C TRP A 183 7.92 -8.67 11.75
N GLU A 184 8.24 -9.08 12.99
CA GLU A 184 7.67 -10.27 13.59
C GLU A 184 6.14 -10.20 13.68
N LYS A 185 5.60 -9.04 14.08
CA LYS A 185 4.15 -8.82 14.11
C LYS A 185 3.52 -8.89 12.73
N GLU A 186 4.20 -8.35 11.71
CA GLU A 186 3.70 -8.40 10.34
C GLU A 186 3.69 -9.81 9.78
N ILE A 187 4.73 -10.59 10.01
CA ILE A 187 4.80 -11.99 9.58
C ILE A 187 3.72 -12.82 10.30
N ASP A 188 3.47 -12.56 11.57
CA ASP A 188 2.37 -13.19 12.32
C ASP A 188 1.01 -12.82 11.69
N TRP A 189 0.81 -11.54 11.34
CA TRP A 189 -0.39 -11.08 10.66
C TRP A 189 -0.52 -11.75 9.29
N MET A 190 0.54 -11.80 8.49
CA MET A 190 0.55 -12.52 7.21
C MET A 190 0.09 -13.97 7.37
N ALA A 191 0.64 -14.71 8.35
CA ALA A 191 0.27 -16.09 8.61
C ALA A 191 -1.20 -16.24 8.99
N LEU A 192 -1.71 -15.36 9.86
CA LEU A 192 -3.12 -15.31 10.26
C LEU A 192 -4.06 -14.99 9.09
N GLN A 193 -3.62 -14.20 8.12
CA GLN A 193 -4.36 -13.89 6.88
C GLN A 193 -4.17 -14.92 5.76
N GLY A 194 -3.42 -16.01 6.01
CA GLY A 194 -3.19 -17.05 5.02
C GLY A 194 -2.26 -16.66 3.87
N ILE A 195 -1.44 -15.63 4.05
CA ILE A 195 -0.44 -15.19 3.06
C ILE A 195 0.72 -16.17 3.09
N ASN A 196 1.07 -16.73 1.93
CA ASN A 196 2.13 -17.72 1.79
C ASN A 196 3.19 -17.35 0.74
N LEU A 197 3.01 -16.23 0.02
CA LEU A 197 3.95 -15.75 -1.01
C LEU A 197 4.28 -14.25 -0.78
N PRO A 198 4.95 -13.89 0.33
CA PRO A 198 5.30 -12.49 0.64
C PRO A 198 6.59 -12.05 -0.05
N LEU A 199 6.71 -10.75 -0.36
CA LEU A 199 7.99 -10.15 -0.74
C LEU A 199 8.96 -10.10 0.46
N ALA A 200 10.25 -10.26 0.19
CA ALA A 200 11.32 -10.20 1.17
C ALA A 200 12.52 -9.42 0.62
N PHE A 201 12.37 -8.09 0.50
CA PHE A 201 13.32 -7.20 -0.19
C PHE A 201 14.30 -6.47 0.74
N THR A 202 14.23 -6.72 2.04
CA THR A 202 15.12 -6.09 3.02
C THR A 202 16.59 -6.51 2.78
N GLY A 203 17.52 -5.56 2.93
CA GLY A 203 18.97 -5.84 2.90
C GLY A 203 19.56 -6.13 1.51
N GLN A 204 18.86 -5.83 0.43
CA GLN A 204 19.35 -6.01 -0.95
C GLN A 204 20.65 -5.26 -1.21
N GLU A 205 20.78 -4.03 -0.71
CA GLU A 205 21.95 -3.18 -0.88
C GLU A 205 23.22 -3.79 -0.29
N ALA A 206 23.11 -4.54 0.79
CA ALA A 206 24.25 -5.26 1.39
C ALA A 206 24.75 -6.39 0.48
N ILE A 207 23.88 -7.03 -0.26
CA ILE A 207 24.25 -8.04 -1.27
C ILE A 207 24.87 -7.33 -2.49
N TRP A 208 24.25 -6.28 -2.99
CA TRP A 208 24.78 -5.48 -4.10
C TRP A 208 26.16 -4.91 -3.78
N GLN A 209 26.37 -4.38 -2.58
CA GLN A 209 27.69 -3.93 -2.12
C GLN A 209 28.75 -5.03 -2.28
N LYS A 210 28.47 -6.24 -1.79
CA LYS A 210 29.40 -7.39 -1.91
C LYS A 210 29.70 -7.77 -3.35
N VAL A 211 28.67 -7.73 -4.21
CA VAL A 211 28.83 -8.05 -5.65
C VAL A 211 29.65 -7.00 -6.36
N PHE A 212 29.30 -5.72 -6.24
CA PHE A 212 30.00 -4.63 -6.92
C PHE A 212 31.43 -4.43 -6.43
N GLN A 213 31.71 -4.68 -5.15
CA GLN A 213 33.08 -4.67 -4.62
C GLN A 213 33.97 -5.75 -5.26
N LYS A 214 33.41 -6.91 -5.65
CA LYS A 214 34.16 -7.92 -6.42
C LYS A 214 34.55 -7.44 -7.81
N PHE A 215 33.85 -6.47 -8.34
CA PHE A 215 34.16 -5.78 -9.60
C PHE A 215 34.98 -4.50 -9.41
N ASN A 216 35.56 -4.30 -8.23
CA ASN A 216 36.37 -3.13 -7.88
C ASN A 216 35.63 -1.79 -7.88
N VAL A 217 34.32 -1.79 -7.71
CA VAL A 217 33.55 -0.56 -7.48
C VAL A 217 33.90 -0.01 -6.10
N SER A 218 34.29 1.25 -6.03
CA SER A 218 34.73 1.87 -4.79
C SER A 218 33.54 2.16 -3.84
N LYS A 219 33.86 2.39 -2.55
CA LYS A 219 32.83 2.83 -1.59
C LYS A 219 32.18 4.14 -2.03
N THR A 220 32.96 5.09 -2.51
CA THR A 220 32.45 6.40 -3.01
C THR A 220 31.47 6.22 -4.17
N ASP A 221 31.75 5.30 -5.10
CA ASP A 221 30.84 5.01 -6.21
C ASP A 221 29.54 4.39 -5.72
N LEU A 222 29.59 3.52 -4.71
CA LEU A 222 28.39 2.94 -4.09
C LEU A 222 27.61 3.96 -3.26
N ASP A 223 28.30 4.87 -2.57
CA ASP A 223 27.66 5.97 -1.83
C ASP A 223 26.89 6.92 -2.77
N ASN A 224 27.33 7.05 -4.04
CA ASN A 224 26.64 7.78 -5.08
C ASN A 224 25.58 6.97 -5.83
N PHE A 225 25.52 5.68 -5.63
CA PHE A 225 24.57 4.78 -6.30
C PHE A 225 23.37 4.48 -5.43
N PHE A 226 23.55 4.10 -4.16
CA PHE A 226 22.45 3.77 -3.27
C PHE A 226 21.69 5.03 -2.84
N GLY A 227 20.35 4.98 -2.92
CA GLY A 227 19.49 5.98 -2.31
C GLY A 227 19.53 5.92 -0.78
N GLY A 228 18.98 6.94 -0.12
CA GLY A 228 18.80 6.95 1.33
C GLY A 228 17.76 5.92 1.80
N PRO A 229 17.69 5.64 3.12
CA PRO A 229 16.85 4.58 3.69
C PRO A 229 15.38 4.59 3.27
N ALA A 230 14.78 5.76 3.14
CA ALA A 230 13.37 5.88 2.70
C ALA A 230 13.17 5.82 1.18
N PHE A 231 14.25 5.75 0.39
CA PHE A 231 14.18 5.86 -1.08
C PHE A 231 14.78 4.66 -1.81
N LEU A 232 15.00 3.56 -1.09
CA LEU A 232 15.65 2.35 -1.62
C LEU A 232 14.87 1.69 -2.74
N ALA A 233 13.54 1.66 -2.67
CA ALA A 233 12.72 1.04 -3.71
C ALA A 233 12.98 1.67 -5.09
N TRP A 234 12.97 2.99 -5.17
CA TRP A 234 13.21 3.71 -6.43
C TRP A 234 14.68 3.66 -6.85
N SER A 235 15.61 3.55 -5.91
CA SER A 235 17.03 3.29 -6.24
C SER A 235 17.21 1.88 -6.84
N ARG A 236 16.48 0.87 -6.34
CA ARG A 236 16.47 -0.50 -6.87
C ARG A 236 15.89 -0.58 -8.27
N MET A 237 14.82 0.18 -8.52
CA MET A 237 14.14 0.26 -9.82
C MET A 237 14.88 1.15 -10.83
N GLY A 238 15.94 1.87 -10.43
CA GLY A 238 16.70 2.74 -11.33
C GLY A 238 16.06 4.09 -11.60
N ASN A 239 15.07 4.50 -10.81
CA ASN A 239 14.42 5.81 -10.94
C ASN A 239 15.30 6.95 -10.40
N LEU A 240 16.07 6.68 -9.36
CA LEU A 240 16.99 7.63 -8.73
C LEU A 240 18.27 6.93 -8.24
N HIS A 241 19.33 7.71 -7.95
CA HIS A 241 20.54 7.22 -7.33
C HIS A 241 21.14 8.26 -6.37
N GLY A 242 21.76 7.79 -5.29
CA GLY A 242 22.49 8.61 -4.33
C GLY A 242 21.66 9.62 -3.52
N TRP A 243 20.40 9.84 -3.87
CA TRP A 243 19.56 10.82 -3.20
C TRP A 243 19.12 10.33 -1.81
N GLY A 244 19.19 11.23 -0.81
CA GLY A 244 18.91 10.88 0.59
C GLY A 244 20.01 10.08 1.28
N GLY A 245 21.04 9.60 0.53
CA GLY A 245 22.19 8.89 1.04
C GLY A 245 23.31 9.79 1.54
N PRO A 246 24.52 9.23 1.74
CA PRO A 246 24.90 7.83 1.55
C PRO A 246 24.36 6.90 2.63
N LEU A 247 24.26 5.58 2.30
CA LEU A 247 23.90 4.58 3.29
C LEU A 247 25.08 4.30 4.22
N PRO A 248 24.91 4.42 5.55
CA PRO A 248 25.94 4.00 6.50
C PRO A 248 26.20 2.49 6.42
N GLN A 249 27.45 2.06 6.66
CA GLN A 249 27.77 0.61 6.71
C GLN A 249 26.94 -0.11 7.77
N SER A 250 26.71 0.54 8.90
CA SER A 250 25.84 0.02 9.98
C SER A 250 24.41 -0.28 9.50
N TRP A 251 23.85 0.54 8.62
CA TRP A 251 22.54 0.28 8.00
C TRP A 251 22.59 -1.01 7.15
N LEU A 252 23.56 -1.11 6.25
CA LEU A 252 23.73 -2.29 5.40
C LEU A 252 23.84 -3.60 6.21
N ASP A 253 24.66 -3.58 7.25
CA ASP A 253 24.88 -4.73 8.11
C ASP A 253 23.61 -5.10 8.92
N GLN A 254 22.92 -4.11 9.48
CA GLN A 254 21.68 -4.31 10.23
C GLN A 254 20.56 -4.86 9.34
N GLN A 255 20.38 -4.29 8.13
CA GLN A 255 19.35 -4.74 7.20
C GLN A 255 19.61 -6.17 6.69
N LEU A 256 20.87 -6.57 6.51
CA LEU A 256 21.20 -7.95 6.16
C LEU A 256 20.90 -8.93 7.31
N ILE A 257 21.16 -8.54 8.57
CA ILE A 257 20.80 -9.33 9.75
C ILE A 257 19.29 -9.44 9.88
N LEU A 258 18.57 -8.34 9.65
CA LEU A 258 17.12 -8.30 9.68
C LEU A 258 16.52 -9.23 8.62
N GLN A 259 17.02 -9.18 7.38
CA GLN A 259 16.56 -10.04 6.29
C GLN A 259 16.71 -11.54 6.64
N LYS A 260 17.83 -11.92 7.24
CA LYS A 260 18.02 -13.32 7.68
C LYS A 260 16.97 -13.76 8.70
N LYS A 261 16.56 -12.88 9.63
CA LYS A 261 15.49 -13.17 10.59
C LYS A 261 14.12 -13.28 9.91
N ILE A 262 13.84 -12.38 8.95
CA ILE A 262 12.60 -12.39 8.15
C ILE A 262 12.48 -13.72 7.40
N LEU A 263 13.52 -14.10 6.64
CA LEU A 263 13.53 -15.33 5.84
C LEU A 263 13.41 -16.58 6.74
N ALA A 264 14.12 -16.61 7.88
CA ALA A 264 14.04 -17.73 8.82
C ALA A 264 12.60 -17.89 9.36
N ARG A 265 11.94 -16.78 9.75
CA ARG A 265 10.56 -16.84 10.25
C ARG A 265 9.55 -17.22 9.17
N MET A 266 9.70 -16.72 7.95
CA MET A 266 8.87 -17.12 6.81
C MET A 266 9.01 -18.61 6.52
N TYR A 267 10.24 -19.11 6.51
CA TYR A 267 10.54 -20.54 6.35
C TYR A 267 9.91 -21.40 7.47
N GLU A 268 10.06 -20.99 8.72
CA GLU A 268 9.47 -21.69 9.88
C GLU A 268 7.95 -21.83 9.78
N LEU A 269 7.25 -20.90 9.16
CA LEU A 269 5.80 -20.92 8.95
C LEU A 269 5.38 -21.64 7.66
N GLY A 270 6.34 -22.03 6.80
CA GLY A 270 6.06 -22.66 5.51
C GLY A 270 5.66 -21.67 4.41
N MET A 271 6.02 -20.38 4.55
CA MET A 271 5.89 -19.37 3.50
C MET A 271 6.98 -19.54 2.44
N THR A 272 6.70 -19.11 1.22
CA THR A 272 7.69 -18.99 0.12
C THR A 272 8.02 -17.51 -0.07
N PRO A 273 9.16 -17.01 0.40
CA PRO A 273 9.54 -15.62 0.20
C PRO A 273 9.90 -15.34 -1.27
N VAL A 274 9.42 -14.23 -1.81
CA VAL A 274 9.81 -13.70 -3.11
C VAL A 274 11.00 -12.78 -2.91
N LEU A 275 12.12 -13.11 -3.55
CA LEU A 275 13.37 -12.36 -3.45
C LEU A 275 13.57 -11.46 -4.68
N PRO A 276 14.27 -10.31 -4.52
CA PRO A 276 14.58 -9.45 -5.64
C PRO A 276 15.61 -10.10 -6.57
N ALA A 277 15.36 -10.01 -7.88
CA ALA A 277 16.36 -10.30 -8.90
C ALA A 277 17.22 -9.06 -9.16
N PHE A 278 18.29 -9.23 -9.98
CA PHE A 278 19.08 -8.12 -10.46
C PHE A 278 18.29 -7.34 -11.52
N SER A 279 18.14 -6.03 -11.33
CA SER A 279 17.30 -5.18 -12.20
C SER A 279 18.03 -4.60 -13.41
N GLY A 280 19.31 -4.89 -13.60
CA GLY A 280 20.12 -4.26 -14.65
C GLY A 280 20.73 -2.91 -14.26
N ASN A 281 20.23 -2.25 -13.22
CA ASN A 281 20.74 -0.96 -12.76
C ASN A 281 22.11 -1.09 -12.10
N VAL A 282 23.07 -0.28 -12.55
CA VAL A 282 24.46 -0.40 -12.14
C VAL A 282 25.07 0.95 -11.73
N PRO A 283 26.09 0.96 -10.86
CA PRO A 283 26.87 2.15 -10.59
C PRO A 283 27.53 2.71 -11.84
N ALA A 284 27.56 4.03 -11.99
CA ALA A 284 28.24 4.73 -13.10
C ALA A 284 29.71 4.27 -13.28
N ALA A 285 30.35 3.86 -12.21
CA ALA A 285 31.71 3.34 -12.21
C ALA A 285 31.94 2.17 -13.19
N LEU A 286 30.92 1.36 -13.44
CA LEU A 286 31.06 0.22 -14.36
C LEU A 286 31.35 0.66 -15.79
N THR A 287 31.02 1.89 -16.19
CA THR A 287 31.32 2.43 -17.53
C THR A 287 32.81 2.53 -17.80
N TYR A 288 33.63 2.81 -16.76
CA TYR A 288 35.09 2.89 -16.90
C TYR A 288 35.81 1.63 -16.39
N ILE A 289 35.20 0.84 -15.50
CA ILE A 289 35.73 -0.45 -15.07
C ILE A 289 35.64 -1.48 -16.21
N PHE A 290 34.51 -1.47 -16.93
CA PHE A 290 34.25 -2.35 -18.09
C PHE A 290 33.94 -1.53 -19.34
N PRO A 291 34.95 -0.89 -19.97
CA PRO A 291 34.70 0.01 -21.11
C PRO A 291 34.16 -0.71 -22.36
N SER A 292 34.24 -2.02 -22.41
CA SER A 292 33.66 -2.83 -23.51
C SER A 292 32.21 -3.22 -23.24
N ALA A 293 31.70 -3.05 -22.02
CA ALA A 293 30.31 -3.32 -21.72
C ALA A 293 29.43 -2.20 -22.31
N LYS A 294 28.31 -2.58 -22.89
CA LYS A 294 27.35 -1.63 -23.38
C LYS A 294 26.48 -1.19 -22.19
N ILE A 295 26.68 0.05 -21.71
CA ILE A 295 25.95 0.63 -20.61
C ILE A 295 25.21 1.85 -21.14
N THR A 296 23.89 1.81 -21.08
CA THR A 296 23.03 2.89 -21.54
C THR A 296 22.67 3.80 -20.37
N ARG A 297 22.75 5.10 -20.57
CA ARG A 297 22.27 6.09 -19.64
C ARG A 297 20.79 6.35 -19.90
N LEU A 298 19.93 6.04 -18.94
CA LEU A 298 18.50 6.27 -19.03
C LEU A 298 18.14 7.75 -18.82
N GLY A 299 16.93 8.13 -19.24
CA GLY A 299 16.40 9.47 -19.12
C GLY A 299 16.00 9.84 -17.69
N ASN A 300 15.39 11.02 -17.53
CA ASN A 300 14.95 11.54 -16.25
C ASN A 300 13.61 10.94 -15.82
N TRP A 301 13.54 10.44 -14.63
CA TRP A 301 12.28 10.07 -13.98
C TRP A 301 11.46 11.33 -13.69
N PHE A 302 10.16 11.31 -13.97
CA PHE A 302 9.22 12.46 -13.84
C PHE A 302 9.71 13.78 -14.47
N SER A 303 10.55 13.71 -15.50
CA SER A 303 11.13 14.91 -16.14
C SER A 303 11.82 15.89 -15.16
N VAL A 304 12.25 15.42 -14.00
CA VAL A 304 12.99 16.23 -13.02
C VAL A 304 14.35 16.55 -13.60
N LYS A 305 14.51 17.76 -14.12
CA LYS A 305 15.72 18.19 -14.86
C LYS A 305 16.81 18.75 -13.95
N SER A 306 16.47 19.13 -12.74
CA SER A 306 17.31 20.00 -11.91
C SER A 306 18.23 19.24 -10.95
N ASP A 307 17.92 17.99 -10.59
CA ASP A 307 18.77 17.23 -9.69
C ASP A 307 19.57 16.15 -10.44
N PRO A 308 20.92 16.26 -10.50
CA PRO A 308 21.76 15.26 -11.15
C PRO A 308 21.68 13.86 -10.52
N LYS A 309 21.15 13.73 -9.29
CA LYS A 309 20.93 12.45 -8.61
C LYS A 309 19.65 11.75 -9.03
N VAL A 310 18.74 12.46 -9.67
CA VAL A 310 17.49 11.91 -10.23
C VAL A 310 17.63 11.69 -11.74
N CYS A 311 18.56 12.43 -12.35
CA CYS A 311 18.88 12.25 -13.76
C CYS A 311 19.84 11.08 -13.93
N CYS A 312 19.49 10.18 -14.85
CA CYS A 312 20.52 9.43 -15.52
C CYS A 312 21.07 8.23 -14.75
N THR A 313 20.21 7.30 -14.43
CA THR A 313 20.64 5.96 -14.02
C THR A 313 21.37 5.24 -15.18
N TYR A 314 22.23 4.31 -14.83
CA TYR A 314 23.02 3.56 -15.81
C TYR A 314 22.50 2.14 -15.87
N LEU A 315 22.02 1.74 -17.05
CA LEU A 315 21.57 0.41 -17.35
C LEU A 315 22.64 -0.35 -18.09
N LEU A 316 23.02 -1.51 -17.60
CA LEU A 316 23.89 -2.44 -18.30
C LEU A 316 23.10 -3.02 -19.47
N ASP A 317 23.33 -2.46 -20.65
CA ASP A 317 22.79 -2.96 -21.91
C ASP A 317 23.73 -4.05 -22.38
N ALA A 318 23.49 -5.24 -21.94
CA ALA A 318 24.23 -6.35 -22.46
C ALA A 318 23.62 -6.74 -23.81
N THR A 319 24.43 -6.92 -24.80
CA THR A 319 24.14 -7.85 -25.90
C THR A 319 23.87 -9.25 -25.34
N ASP A 320 24.08 -9.40 -24.04
CA ASP A 320 23.60 -10.37 -23.10
C ASP A 320 22.95 -9.58 -21.93
N PRO A 321 21.76 -9.76 -21.63
CA PRO A 321 20.60 -8.92 -21.53
C PRO A 321 20.11 -8.76 -20.10
N PHE A 322 20.05 -7.55 -19.59
CA PHE A 322 19.35 -7.21 -18.35
C PHE A 322 18.62 -5.90 -18.55
N ASP A 323 17.29 -5.92 -18.51
CA ASP A 323 16.50 -4.70 -18.38
C ASP A 323 15.19 -4.90 -17.65
N THR A 324 14.94 -3.98 -16.73
CA THR A 324 13.61 -3.69 -16.21
C THR A 324 13.40 -2.18 -16.34
N PHE A 325 12.50 -1.81 -17.23
CA PHE A 325 12.27 -0.38 -17.50
C PHE A 325 11.40 0.27 -16.45
N ASP A 326 10.81 -0.48 -15.54
CA ASP A 326 9.86 0.02 -14.55
C ASP A 326 9.05 1.23 -15.09
N GLU A 327 9.23 2.42 -14.54
CA GLU A 327 8.59 3.65 -15.02
C GLU A 327 9.46 4.43 -16.04
N ASN A 328 10.58 3.86 -16.51
CA ASN A 328 11.46 4.49 -17.50
C ASN A 328 11.11 4.06 -18.93
N THR A 329 11.42 4.90 -19.90
CA THR A 329 11.23 4.58 -21.31
C THR A 329 12.39 3.69 -21.81
N PRO A 330 12.12 2.57 -22.50
CA PRO A 330 13.17 1.75 -23.09
C PRO A 330 13.99 2.55 -24.12
N PRO A 331 15.30 2.32 -24.21
CA PRO A 331 16.15 2.99 -25.21
C PRO A 331 15.73 2.66 -26.64
N VAL A 332 15.14 1.49 -26.83
CA VAL A 332 14.62 1.01 -28.12
C VAL A 332 13.25 0.37 -27.88
N ASP A 333 12.20 1.02 -28.36
CA ASP A 333 10.82 0.55 -28.24
C ASP A 333 10.45 -0.36 -29.42
N VAL A 334 11.07 -1.56 -29.47
CA VAL A 334 10.69 -2.62 -30.42
C VAL A 334 10.52 -3.94 -29.69
N PRO A 335 9.49 -4.74 -30.04
CA PRO A 335 9.15 -5.98 -29.33
C PRO A 335 10.30 -6.99 -29.25
N GLU A 336 11.10 -7.10 -30.30
CA GLU A 336 12.25 -8.01 -30.37
C GLU A 336 13.34 -7.63 -29.37
N TYR A 337 13.60 -6.33 -29.20
CA TYR A 337 14.54 -5.84 -28.20
C TYR A 337 14.05 -6.16 -26.79
N ILE A 338 12.80 -5.82 -26.47
CA ILE A 338 12.18 -6.06 -25.15
C ILE A 338 12.15 -7.57 -24.84
N SER A 339 11.80 -8.40 -25.83
CA SER A 339 11.74 -9.86 -25.66
C SER A 339 13.14 -10.47 -25.46
N SER A 340 14.15 -10.05 -26.23
CA SER A 340 15.53 -10.56 -26.08
C SER A 340 16.11 -10.23 -24.71
N LEU A 341 15.75 -9.07 -24.20
CA LEU A 341 16.13 -8.55 -22.91
C LEU A 341 15.56 -9.38 -21.77
N GLY A 342 14.25 -9.63 -21.76
CA GLY A 342 13.60 -10.49 -20.76
C GLY A 342 14.14 -11.92 -20.77
N ALA A 343 14.36 -12.49 -21.95
CA ALA A 343 14.92 -13.82 -22.08
C ALA A 343 16.30 -13.96 -21.43
N ALA A 344 17.02 -12.90 -21.32
CA ALA A 344 18.35 -12.99 -20.78
C ALA A 344 18.43 -12.67 -19.28
N ILE A 345 17.57 -11.82 -18.75
CA ILE A 345 17.36 -11.73 -17.30
C ILE A 345 17.03 -13.14 -16.78
N PHE A 346 16.10 -13.81 -17.45
CA PHE A 346 15.73 -15.16 -17.09
C PHE A 346 16.90 -16.16 -17.16
N ARG A 347 17.74 -16.10 -18.20
CA ARG A 347 18.96 -16.93 -18.27
C ARG A 347 19.93 -16.60 -17.12
N GLY A 348 20.08 -15.33 -16.76
CA GLY A 348 20.89 -14.92 -15.62
C GLY A 348 20.39 -15.52 -14.30
N MET A 349 19.07 -15.51 -14.08
CA MET A 349 18.45 -16.16 -12.93
C MET A 349 18.70 -17.67 -12.93
N GLN A 350 18.53 -18.35 -14.06
CA GLN A 350 18.79 -19.79 -14.20
C GLN A 350 20.25 -20.19 -13.93
N THR A 351 21.20 -19.27 -14.13
CA THR A 351 22.61 -19.54 -13.81
C THR A 351 22.83 -19.67 -12.30
N GLY A 352 21.98 -19.02 -11.51
CA GLY A 352 22.03 -19.12 -10.03
C GLY A 352 21.09 -20.18 -9.44
N ASP A 353 19.98 -20.47 -10.15
CA ASP A 353 18.95 -21.41 -9.73
C ASP A 353 18.21 -21.95 -10.97
N ASP A 354 18.43 -23.22 -11.28
CA ASP A 354 17.82 -23.90 -12.44
C ASP A 354 16.29 -23.95 -12.36
N ASP A 355 15.71 -23.89 -11.15
CA ASP A 355 14.28 -23.92 -10.90
C ASP A 355 13.67 -22.51 -10.69
N ALA A 356 14.43 -21.43 -10.90
CA ALA A 356 13.98 -20.06 -10.74
C ALA A 356 12.70 -19.76 -11.52
N VAL A 357 11.77 -19.07 -10.87
CA VAL A 357 10.53 -18.53 -11.45
C VAL A 357 10.53 -17.02 -11.30
N TRP A 358 10.12 -16.34 -12.34
CA TRP A 358 10.08 -14.89 -12.37
C TRP A 358 8.64 -14.35 -12.21
N LEU A 359 8.45 -13.39 -11.29
CA LEU A 359 7.20 -12.65 -11.15
C LEU A 359 7.37 -11.28 -11.80
N MET A 360 6.76 -11.09 -12.99
CA MET A 360 6.89 -9.83 -13.72
C MET A 360 5.66 -9.43 -14.55
N GLN A 361 5.54 -8.12 -14.80
CA GLN A 361 4.36 -7.52 -15.45
C GLN A 361 4.38 -7.52 -16.98
N ALA A 362 5.52 -7.52 -17.67
CA ALA A 362 5.56 -6.97 -19.03
C ALA A 362 6.16 -7.83 -20.14
N LEU A 363 6.68 -9.05 -19.90
CA LEU A 363 7.52 -9.76 -20.90
C LEU A 363 7.01 -11.17 -21.23
N LEU A 364 5.75 -11.29 -21.57
CA LEU A 364 5.01 -12.56 -21.70
C LEU A 364 5.63 -13.57 -22.69
N GLN A 365 6.42 -13.12 -23.67
CA GLN A 365 6.98 -13.99 -24.72
C GLN A 365 8.48 -14.26 -24.58
N SER A 366 9.15 -13.66 -23.60
CA SER A 366 10.60 -13.73 -23.46
C SER A 366 11.08 -14.96 -22.70
N VAL A 367 10.18 -15.64 -21.99
CA VAL A 367 10.49 -16.71 -21.04
C VAL A 367 9.67 -17.96 -21.38
N PRO A 368 10.19 -19.18 -21.18
CA PRO A 368 9.40 -20.39 -21.35
C PRO A 368 8.13 -20.38 -20.50
N LEU A 369 7.02 -20.83 -21.07
CA LEU A 369 5.73 -20.84 -20.42
C LEU A 369 5.77 -21.59 -19.07
N GLY A 370 5.21 -20.97 -18.02
CA GLY A 370 5.22 -21.50 -16.66
C GLY A 370 6.43 -21.08 -15.82
N ARG A 371 7.43 -20.42 -16.43
CA ARG A 371 8.58 -19.83 -15.72
C ARG A 371 8.41 -18.35 -15.44
N LEU A 372 7.30 -17.77 -15.88
CA LEU A 372 6.87 -16.40 -15.62
C LEU A 372 5.51 -16.43 -14.96
N VAL A 373 5.34 -15.67 -13.89
CA VAL A 373 4.06 -15.39 -13.25
C VAL A 373 3.83 -13.89 -13.27
N VAL A 374 2.73 -13.45 -13.87
CA VAL A 374 2.35 -12.05 -13.97
C VAL A 374 1.63 -11.61 -12.71
N LEU A 375 1.93 -10.43 -12.20
CA LEU A 375 1.10 -9.76 -11.19
C LEU A 375 0.16 -8.78 -11.90
N ASP A 376 -1.16 -9.03 -11.87
CA ASP A 376 -2.16 -8.04 -12.28
C ASP A 376 -2.39 -7.07 -11.11
N LEU A 377 -1.52 -6.07 -10.99
CA LEU A 377 -1.32 -5.29 -9.77
C LEU A 377 -2.54 -4.49 -9.30
N PHE A 378 -3.43 -4.08 -10.22
CA PHE A 378 -4.55 -3.17 -9.95
C PHE A 378 -5.86 -3.76 -10.49
N ALA A 379 -6.04 -5.06 -10.28
CA ALA A 379 -7.13 -5.82 -10.92
C ALA A 379 -8.53 -5.47 -10.37
N GLU A 380 -8.64 -4.86 -9.19
CA GLU A 380 -9.91 -4.38 -8.66
C GLU A 380 -10.47 -3.16 -9.40
N VAL A 381 -9.61 -2.41 -10.12
CA VAL A 381 -9.97 -1.20 -10.88
C VAL A 381 -9.70 -1.36 -12.37
N LYS A 382 -8.54 -1.89 -12.73
CA LYS A 382 -8.07 -2.04 -14.12
C LYS A 382 -7.65 -3.50 -14.36
N PRO A 383 -8.62 -4.43 -14.47
CA PRO A 383 -8.34 -5.86 -14.62
C PRO A 383 -7.76 -6.17 -16.01
N ILE A 384 -6.43 -6.21 -16.11
CA ILE A 384 -5.73 -6.49 -17.36
C ILE A 384 -5.95 -7.93 -17.81
N TRP A 385 -6.19 -8.86 -16.88
CA TRP A 385 -6.54 -10.24 -17.19
C TRP A 385 -7.76 -10.36 -18.12
N ILE A 386 -8.71 -9.40 -18.10
CA ILE A 386 -9.87 -9.36 -19.00
C ILE A 386 -9.41 -8.92 -20.41
N THR A 387 -8.70 -7.81 -20.51
CA THR A 387 -8.31 -7.19 -21.79
C THR A 387 -7.22 -7.97 -22.51
N SER A 388 -6.43 -8.75 -21.77
CA SER A 388 -5.37 -9.62 -22.28
C SER A 388 -5.80 -11.09 -22.44
N GLU A 389 -7.09 -11.39 -22.36
CA GLU A 389 -7.61 -12.77 -22.47
C GLU A 389 -6.82 -13.75 -21.56
N GLN A 390 -6.76 -13.44 -20.25
CA GLN A 390 -6.02 -14.22 -19.24
C GLN A 390 -4.50 -14.23 -19.51
N PHE A 391 -3.93 -13.10 -19.87
CA PHE A 391 -2.51 -12.97 -20.21
C PHE A 391 -2.02 -13.99 -21.26
N TYR A 392 -2.90 -14.32 -22.22
CA TYR A 392 -2.63 -15.28 -23.28
C TYR A 392 -2.17 -16.66 -22.76
N GLY A 393 -2.68 -17.07 -21.59
CA GLY A 393 -2.36 -18.35 -20.94
C GLY A 393 -1.10 -18.34 -20.07
N VAL A 394 -0.43 -17.21 -19.89
CA VAL A 394 0.66 -17.08 -18.91
C VAL A 394 0.07 -17.08 -17.50
N PRO A 395 0.63 -17.84 -16.55
CA PRO A 395 0.18 -17.81 -15.16
C PRO A 395 0.20 -16.41 -14.54
N TYR A 396 -0.84 -16.05 -13.79
CA TYR A 396 -0.91 -14.74 -13.15
C TYR A 396 -1.56 -14.79 -11.75
N ILE A 397 -1.29 -13.75 -10.98
CA ILE A 397 -1.89 -13.50 -9.67
C ILE A 397 -2.79 -12.27 -9.79
N TRP A 398 -4.05 -12.40 -9.41
CA TRP A 398 -4.99 -11.30 -9.31
C TRP A 398 -4.66 -10.50 -8.04
N CYS A 399 -4.25 -9.25 -8.18
CA CYS A 399 -3.82 -8.42 -7.05
C CYS A 399 -4.71 -7.18 -6.87
N MET A 400 -4.95 -6.85 -5.61
CA MET A 400 -5.57 -5.60 -5.18
C MET A 400 -4.47 -4.59 -4.84
N LEU A 401 -4.46 -3.44 -5.50
CA LEU A 401 -3.55 -2.34 -5.17
C LEU A 401 -4.10 -1.46 -4.04
N HIS A 402 -5.32 -1.00 -4.16
CA HIS A 402 -6.10 -0.26 -3.18
C HIS A 402 -5.46 1.04 -2.66
N ASN A 403 -4.18 1.03 -2.27
CA ASN A 403 -3.54 2.16 -1.61
C ASN A 403 -2.24 2.57 -2.27
N PHE A 404 -2.07 3.87 -2.46
CA PHE A 404 -0.89 4.53 -3.00
C PHE A 404 -0.14 5.25 -1.88
N ALA A 405 1.16 5.03 -1.76
CA ALA A 405 2.08 5.68 -0.83
C ALA A 405 1.70 5.63 0.67
N GLY A 406 0.72 4.81 1.05
CA GLY A 406 0.19 4.77 2.42
C GLY A 406 -0.66 5.99 2.77
N ASN A 407 -1.35 6.59 1.82
CA ASN A 407 -2.30 7.68 2.05
C ASN A 407 -3.38 7.28 3.04
N SER A 408 -3.71 8.21 3.94
CA SER A 408 -4.74 7.98 4.96
C SER A 408 -6.06 8.59 4.50
N GLU A 409 -6.90 7.77 3.87
CA GLU A 409 -8.26 8.14 3.46
C GLU A 409 -9.18 6.92 3.57
N MET A 410 -10.43 7.16 3.95
CA MET A 410 -11.44 6.10 3.86
C MET A 410 -11.86 5.92 2.40
N TYR A 411 -11.57 4.74 1.87
CA TYR A 411 -11.78 4.40 0.46
C TYR A 411 -11.86 2.88 0.29
N GLY A 412 -12.57 2.42 -0.72
CA GLY A 412 -12.56 1.04 -1.13
C GLY A 412 -13.55 0.70 -2.24
N ILE A 413 -13.39 -0.51 -2.80
CA ILE A 413 -14.24 -1.09 -3.82
C ILE A 413 -14.56 -2.52 -3.39
N LEU A 414 -15.35 -2.66 -2.32
CA LEU A 414 -15.58 -3.96 -1.67
C LEU A 414 -16.23 -4.97 -2.60
N ASP A 415 -17.14 -4.55 -3.49
CA ASP A 415 -17.80 -5.44 -4.43
C ASP A 415 -16.84 -6.03 -5.47
N SER A 416 -15.91 -5.24 -5.97
CA SER A 416 -14.86 -5.72 -6.87
C SER A 416 -13.89 -6.68 -6.18
N VAL A 417 -13.52 -6.38 -4.93
CA VAL A 417 -12.69 -7.27 -4.10
C VAL A 417 -13.39 -8.60 -3.84
N ALA A 418 -14.69 -8.56 -3.50
CA ALA A 418 -15.49 -9.74 -3.18
C ALA A 418 -15.80 -10.64 -4.38
N SER A 419 -15.74 -10.11 -5.60
CA SER A 419 -16.13 -10.85 -6.82
C SER A 419 -14.97 -11.11 -7.78
N GLY A 420 -14.05 -10.14 -7.96
CA GLY A 420 -13.00 -10.16 -8.98
C GLY A 420 -12.14 -11.42 -8.99
N PRO A 421 -11.57 -11.87 -7.87
CA PRO A 421 -10.78 -13.10 -7.82
C PRO A 421 -11.58 -14.35 -8.20
N VAL A 422 -12.87 -14.37 -7.86
CA VAL A 422 -13.77 -15.50 -8.19
C VAL A 422 -14.15 -15.48 -9.67
N ASP A 423 -14.43 -14.29 -10.23
CA ASP A 423 -14.72 -14.11 -11.64
C ASP A 423 -13.53 -14.51 -12.52
N ALA A 424 -12.32 -14.12 -12.11
CA ALA A 424 -11.09 -14.50 -12.79
C ALA A 424 -10.92 -16.04 -12.86
N ARG A 425 -11.27 -16.77 -11.80
CA ARG A 425 -11.20 -18.23 -11.78
C ARG A 425 -12.33 -18.93 -12.54
N LYS A 426 -13.50 -18.30 -12.60
CA LYS A 426 -14.71 -18.89 -13.23
C LYS A 426 -14.98 -18.37 -14.64
N SER A 427 -14.08 -17.57 -15.21
CA SER A 427 -14.25 -17.01 -16.55
C SER A 427 -14.49 -18.11 -17.59
N GLU A 428 -15.67 -18.10 -18.23
CA GLU A 428 -16.11 -19.11 -19.18
C GLU A 428 -15.43 -19.03 -20.56
N ASN A 429 -14.69 -17.96 -20.82
CA ASN A 429 -14.16 -17.66 -22.16
C ASN A 429 -12.90 -18.44 -22.54
N SER A 430 -12.42 -19.35 -21.72
CA SER A 430 -11.37 -20.25 -22.16
C SER A 430 -11.40 -21.58 -21.42
N THR A 431 -11.26 -22.66 -22.18
CA THR A 431 -10.79 -23.96 -21.68
C THR A 431 -9.43 -23.86 -20.97
N MET A 432 -8.84 -22.67 -20.96
CA MET A 432 -7.55 -22.28 -20.37
C MET A 432 -7.69 -21.47 -19.08
N ALA A 433 -8.84 -20.87 -18.80
CA ALA A 433 -9.02 -19.92 -17.69
C ALA A 433 -8.77 -20.53 -16.29
N SER A 434 -9.11 -21.78 -16.09
CA SER A 434 -8.91 -22.47 -14.81
C SER A 434 -7.43 -22.79 -14.51
N LEU A 435 -6.54 -22.58 -15.48
CA LEU A 435 -5.13 -22.95 -15.41
C LEU A 435 -4.19 -21.73 -15.41
N SER A 436 -4.70 -20.54 -15.70
CA SER A 436 -3.87 -19.32 -15.80
C SER A 436 -3.79 -18.56 -14.47
N ILE A 437 -4.88 -18.47 -13.71
CA ILE A 437 -4.83 -17.83 -12.39
C ILE A 437 -4.24 -18.79 -11.35
N VAL A 438 -3.09 -18.43 -10.81
CA VAL A 438 -2.33 -19.23 -9.85
C VAL A 438 -2.30 -18.61 -8.44
N GLY A 439 -2.89 -17.44 -8.27
CA GLY A 439 -2.93 -16.78 -6.97
C GLY A 439 -3.89 -15.59 -6.91
N VAL A 440 -4.11 -15.16 -5.69
CA VAL A 440 -4.65 -13.83 -5.36
C VAL A 440 -3.63 -13.10 -4.51
N GLY A 441 -3.74 -11.77 -4.40
CA GLY A 441 -2.77 -11.05 -3.61
C GLY A 441 -3.13 -9.59 -3.36
N MET A 442 -2.30 -8.97 -2.56
CA MET A 442 -2.37 -7.56 -2.20
C MET A 442 -1.05 -6.89 -2.57
N SER A 443 -1.10 -5.93 -3.50
CA SER A 443 0.06 -5.22 -4.08
C SER A 443 0.07 -3.74 -3.75
N MET A 444 -0.50 -3.37 -2.61
CA MET A 444 -0.58 -1.98 -2.14
C MET A 444 0.81 -1.37 -1.90
N GLU A 445 0.95 -0.08 -2.17
CA GLU A 445 2.18 0.66 -1.90
C GLU A 445 2.39 0.95 -0.40
N GLY A 446 1.31 1.11 0.34
CA GLY A 446 1.35 1.28 1.79
C GLY A 446 0.18 0.61 2.51
N ILE A 447 0.35 0.36 3.80
CA ILE A 447 -0.61 -0.32 4.67
C ILE A 447 -0.99 0.54 5.89
N GLU A 448 -1.78 -0.05 6.79
CA GLU A 448 -2.20 0.53 8.06
C GLU A 448 -3.30 1.60 7.89
N GLN A 449 -4.23 1.36 6.95
CA GLN A 449 -5.49 2.10 6.74
C GLN A 449 -6.57 1.12 6.24
N ASN A 450 -7.84 1.54 6.23
CA ASN A 450 -8.97 0.78 5.66
C ASN A 450 -9.00 -0.72 6.02
N PRO A 451 -8.94 -1.12 7.31
CA PRO A 451 -8.79 -2.52 7.72
C PRO A 451 -9.91 -3.42 7.18
N VAL A 452 -11.08 -2.89 6.88
CA VAL A 452 -12.21 -3.61 6.29
C VAL A 452 -11.88 -4.18 4.91
N VAL A 453 -11.15 -3.43 4.09
CA VAL A 453 -10.76 -3.83 2.73
C VAL A 453 -9.78 -4.99 2.77
N TYR A 454 -8.78 -4.89 3.64
CA TYR A 454 -7.77 -5.95 3.80
C TYR A 454 -8.32 -7.21 4.46
N ASP A 455 -9.27 -7.06 5.40
CA ASP A 455 -9.94 -8.20 6.05
C ASP A 455 -10.78 -9.00 5.04
N LEU A 456 -11.48 -8.31 4.13
CA LEU A 456 -12.23 -8.97 3.05
C LEU A 456 -11.27 -9.62 2.03
N MET A 457 -10.26 -8.88 1.56
CA MET A 457 -9.32 -9.40 0.56
C MET A 457 -8.57 -10.64 1.04
N SER A 458 -8.19 -10.69 2.31
CA SER A 458 -7.53 -11.85 2.91
C SER A 458 -8.36 -13.12 2.83
N GLU A 459 -9.68 -13.01 2.93
CA GLU A 459 -10.59 -14.17 2.80
C GLU A 459 -10.69 -14.71 1.36
N MET A 460 -10.44 -13.84 0.35
CA MET A 460 -10.65 -14.22 -1.04
C MET A 460 -9.73 -15.35 -1.52
N ALA A 461 -8.62 -15.59 -0.83
CA ALA A 461 -7.76 -16.76 -1.06
C ALA A 461 -8.47 -18.10 -0.76
N PHE A 462 -9.47 -18.08 0.12
CA PHE A 462 -10.23 -19.27 0.58
C PHE A 462 -11.66 -19.33 0.05
N GLN A 463 -12.11 -18.31 -0.69
CA GLN A 463 -13.50 -18.24 -1.18
C GLN A 463 -13.66 -18.94 -2.54
N HIS A 464 -14.58 -19.90 -2.64
CA HIS A 464 -14.95 -20.55 -3.88
C HIS A 464 -16.06 -19.79 -4.66
N ASN A 465 -16.82 -18.97 -3.97
CA ASN A 465 -17.92 -18.18 -4.51
C ASN A 465 -17.77 -16.72 -4.13
N LYS A 466 -18.46 -15.84 -4.86
CA LYS A 466 -18.54 -14.40 -4.54
C LYS A 466 -19.08 -14.23 -3.12
N VAL A 467 -18.52 -13.28 -2.40
CA VAL A 467 -18.98 -12.94 -1.05
C VAL A 467 -20.16 -11.98 -1.14
N ASP A 468 -21.22 -12.25 -0.39
CA ASP A 468 -22.29 -11.28 -0.15
C ASP A 468 -21.75 -10.18 0.79
N VAL A 469 -21.31 -9.07 0.21
CA VAL A 469 -20.66 -7.97 0.94
C VAL A 469 -21.59 -7.38 1.98
N LYS A 470 -22.87 -7.25 1.71
CA LYS A 470 -23.83 -6.70 2.67
C LYS A 470 -23.94 -7.53 3.94
N LEU A 471 -24.06 -8.85 3.79
CA LEU A 471 -24.04 -9.78 4.93
C LEU A 471 -22.68 -9.78 5.63
N TRP A 472 -21.61 -9.76 4.85
CA TRP A 472 -20.24 -9.79 5.37
C TRP A 472 -19.93 -8.54 6.20
N ILE A 473 -20.35 -7.34 5.76
CA ILE A 473 -20.17 -6.06 6.46
C ILE A 473 -20.94 -6.05 7.79
N HIS A 474 -22.14 -6.61 7.82
CA HIS A 474 -22.91 -6.78 9.05
C HIS A 474 -22.14 -7.64 10.07
N LEU A 475 -21.55 -8.76 9.64
CA LEU A 475 -20.71 -9.58 10.50
C LEU A 475 -19.39 -8.91 10.87
N TYR A 476 -18.79 -8.15 9.94
CA TYR A 476 -17.58 -7.37 10.18
C TYR A 476 -17.79 -6.35 11.31
N SER A 477 -18.85 -5.56 11.25
CA SER A 477 -19.14 -4.54 12.28
C SER A 477 -19.22 -5.15 13.68
N LYS A 478 -19.86 -6.33 13.79
CA LYS A 478 -19.93 -7.07 15.06
C LYS A 478 -18.54 -7.53 15.53
N ARG A 479 -17.73 -8.12 14.64
CA ARG A 479 -16.39 -8.59 14.98
C ARG A 479 -15.45 -7.44 15.34
N ARG A 480 -15.53 -6.36 14.57
CA ARG A 480 -14.66 -5.19 14.73
C ARG A 480 -14.74 -4.58 16.12
N TYR A 481 -15.95 -4.60 16.74
CA TYR A 481 -16.19 -4.03 18.07
C TYR A 481 -16.51 -5.08 19.14
N GLY A 482 -16.56 -6.36 18.76
CA GLY A 482 -16.79 -7.48 19.68
C GLY A 482 -18.22 -7.60 20.19
N GLN A 483 -19.12 -6.76 19.73
CA GLN A 483 -20.54 -6.77 20.09
C GLN A 483 -21.41 -6.22 18.96
N SER A 484 -22.70 -6.55 19.00
CA SER A 484 -23.67 -6.12 18.00
C SER A 484 -24.37 -4.85 18.48
N VAL A 485 -24.10 -3.72 17.80
CA VAL A 485 -24.73 -2.43 18.07
C VAL A 485 -25.50 -2.01 16.81
N PRO A 486 -26.85 -1.91 16.87
CA PRO A 486 -27.69 -1.62 15.69
C PRO A 486 -27.26 -0.34 14.95
N LEU A 487 -27.02 0.76 15.66
CA LEU A 487 -26.61 2.03 15.08
C LEU A 487 -25.28 1.90 14.31
N ILE A 488 -24.35 1.10 14.81
CA ILE A 488 -23.08 0.85 14.13
C ILE A 488 -23.28 -0.01 12.88
N GLN A 489 -24.20 -0.96 12.92
CA GLN A 489 -24.54 -1.77 11.73
C GLN A 489 -25.14 -0.90 10.63
N ASP A 490 -26.04 0.03 11.00
CA ASP A 490 -26.61 1.01 10.07
C ASP A 490 -25.53 1.94 9.50
N ALA A 491 -24.63 2.44 10.35
CA ALA A 491 -23.49 3.25 9.90
C ALA A 491 -22.59 2.49 8.90
N TRP A 492 -22.25 1.23 9.18
CA TRP A 492 -21.46 0.41 8.25
C TRP A 492 -22.20 0.11 6.94
N ASN A 493 -23.52 -0.03 6.96
CA ASN A 493 -24.31 -0.13 5.73
C ASN A 493 -24.20 1.15 4.89
N ILE A 494 -24.24 2.32 5.54
CA ILE A 494 -24.03 3.61 4.84
C ILE A 494 -22.61 3.67 4.28
N LEU A 495 -21.58 3.36 5.06
CA LEU A 495 -20.19 3.38 4.64
C LEU A 495 -19.92 2.42 3.48
N TYR A 496 -20.53 1.24 3.49
CA TYR A 496 -20.46 0.29 2.37
C TYR A 496 -21.04 0.89 1.08
N ASN A 497 -22.19 1.56 1.15
CA ASN A 497 -22.84 2.15 -0.02
C ASN A 497 -22.23 3.50 -0.45
N THR A 498 -21.31 4.06 0.31
CA THR A 498 -20.66 5.35 0.07
C THR A 498 -19.16 5.19 -0.12
N VAL A 499 -18.36 5.41 0.91
CA VAL A 499 -16.88 5.49 0.81
C VAL A 499 -16.22 4.19 0.36
N TYR A 500 -16.84 3.04 0.62
CA TYR A 500 -16.33 1.72 0.23
C TYR A 500 -16.95 1.16 -1.06
N ASN A 501 -17.64 2.01 -1.84
CA ASN A 501 -18.27 1.67 -3.11
C ASN A 501 -17.86 2.65 -4.22
N CYS A 502 -16.58 2.82 -4.47
CA CYS A 502 -16.07 3.59 -5.60
C CYS A 502 -16.20 2.75 -6.88
N THR A 503 -17.37 2.78 -7.50
CA THR A 503 -17.73 1.89 -8.62
C THR A 503 -17.02 2.20 -9.93
N ASP A 504 -16.53 3.42 -10.11
CA ASP A 504 -15.83 3.84 -11.33
C ASP A 504 -14.29 3.68 -11.24
N GLY A 505 -13.76 3.34 -10.05
CA GLY A 505 -12.34 3.14 -9.83
C GLY A 505 -11.45 4.36 -10.15
N ALA A 506 -12.06 5.55 -10.30
CA ALA A 506 -11.34 6.74 -10.71
C ALA A 506 -10.50 7.35 -9.58
N TYR A 507 -10.72 6.89 -8.36
CA TYR A 507 -10.02 7.37 -7.19
C TYR A 507 -8.76 6.54 -6.94
N ASP A 508 -7.61 7.18 -6.99
CA ASP A 508 -6.30 6.52 -6.87
C ASP A 508 -5.43 7.03 -5.71
N LYS A 509 -5.72 8.23 -5.17
CA LYS A 509 -4.97 8.82 -4.06
C LYS A 509 -5.76 9.94 -3.39
N ASN A 510 -5.42 10.22 -2.13
CA ASN A 510 -6.04 11.30 -1.38
C ASN A 510 -5.70 12.66 -1.98
N ARG A 511 -6.73 13.41 -2.38
CA ARG A 511 -6.65 14.76 -2.95
C ARG A 511 -7.37 15.81 -2.12
N ASP A 512 -7.66 15.52 -0.86
CA ASP A 512 -8.22 16.55 0.03
C ASP A 512 -7.26 17.74 0.15
N VAL A 513 -7.82 18.93 0.03
CA VAL A 513 -7.03 20.18 -0.04
C VAL A 513 -6.08 20.41 1.13
N ILE A 514 -6.38 19.83 2.31
CA ILE A 514 -5.47 19.95 3.46
C ILE A 514 -4.12 19.27 3.18
N VAL A 515 -4.16 18.04 2.68
CA VAL A 515 -2.97 17.19 2.52
C VAL A 515 -2.38 17.21 1.11
N ALA A 516 -3.18 17.59 0.11
CA ALA A 516 -2.77 17.75 -1.29
C ALA A 516 -3.18 19.16 -1.76
N PHE A 517 -2.50 20.17 -1.25
CA PHE A 517 -2.83 21.57 -1.50
C PHE A 517 -2.56 21.95 -2.96
N PRO A 518 -3.48 22.66 -3.64
CA PRO A 518 -3.34 22.98 -5.06
C PRO A 518 -2.12 23.86 -5.34
N ASP A 519 -1.26 23.43 -6.27
CA ASP A 519 -0.13 24.19 -6.78
C ASP A 519 -0.52 24.91 -8.10
N VAL A 520 -1.54 25.77 -8.02
CA VAL A 520 -2.08 26.47 -9.18
C VAL A 520 -2.48 27.91 -8.85
N ASP A 521 -2.53 28.73 -9.88
CA ASP A 521 -3.16 30.05 -9.78
C ASP A 521 -4.67 29.90 -9.48
N PRO A 522 -5.24 30.71 -8.56
CA PRO A 522 -6.64 30.60 -8.15
C PRO A 522 -7.64 30.76 -9.31
N SER A 523 -7.26 31.39 -10.43
CA SER A 523 -8.09 31.51 -11.62
C SER A 523 -8.33 30.16 -12.35
N PHE A 524 -7.48 29.15 -12.11
CA PHE A 524 -7.63 27.82 -12.71
C PHE A 524 -8.43 26.83 -11.84
N ILE A 525 -8.77 27.19 -10.61
CA ILE A 525 -9.55 26.32 -9.72
C ILE A 525 -11.03 26.40 -10.10
N SER A 526 -11.66 25.26 -10.46
CA SER A 526 -13.08 25.21 -10.83
C SER A 526 -13.99 25.38 -9.62
N VAL A 527 -14.94 26.34 -9.69
CA VAL A 527 -15.99 26.56 -8.68
C VAL A 527 -17.35 26.05 -9.19
N PRO A 528 -18.15 25.32 -8.40
CA PRO A 528 -19.31 24.55 -8.87
C PRO A 528 -20.44 25.34 -9.56
N HIS A 529 -20.54 26.65 -9.39
CA HIS A 529 -21.65 27.47 -9.88
C HIS A 529 -21.34 28.29 -11.17
N GLU A 530 -20.12 28.20 -11.70
CA GLU A 530 -19.81 28.89 -12.97
C GLU A 530 -20.43 28.13 -14.14
N ARG A 531 -21.46 28.71 -14.77
CA ARG A 531 -21.95 28.30 -16.10
C ARG A 531 -20.80 28.49 -17.08
N TYR A 532 -20.38 27.41 -17.72
CA TYR A 532 -19.37 27.40 -18.77
C TYR A 532 -19.69 28.40 -19.88
N ASN A 533 -19.08 29.57 -19.86
CA ASN A 533 -18.99 30.50 -20.97
C ASN A 533 -17.49 30.77 -21.20
N HIS A 534 -16.74 29.73 -21.61
CA HIS A 534 -15.39 29.97 -22.09
C HIS A 534 -15.21 29.50 -23.53
N GLN A 535 -15.11 30.49 -24.41
CA GLN A 535 -14.39 30.35 -25.69
C GLN A 535 -12.95 29.90 -25.33
N ARG A 536 -12.60 28.65 -25.70
CA ARG A 536 -11.24 28.15 -25.63
C ARG A 536 -10.32 29.06 -26.43
N LYS A 537 -9.52 29.90 -25.79
CA LYS A 537 -8.31 30.44 -26.38
C LYS A 537 -7.35 29.29 -26.62
N SER A 538 -6.88 29.14 -27.87
CA SER A 538 -5.90 28.11 -28.21
C SER A 538 -4.60 28.39 -27.45
N LEU A 539 -4.33 27.58 -26.45
CA LEU A 539 -3.07 27.60 -25.69
C LEU A 539 -1.99 26.89 -26.48
N SER A 540 -0.75 27.34 -26.35
CA SER A 540 0.40 26.67 -26.94
C SER A 540 0.51 25.24 -26.36
N ARG A 541 1.06 24.28 -27.13
CA ARG A 541 1.21 22.88 -26.72
C ARG A 541 1.95 22.71 -25.38
N ARG A 542 2.84 23.65 -25.07
CA ARG A 542 3.60 23.68 -23.80
C ARG A 542 2.73 24.13 -22.62
N ALA A 543 1.90 25.16 -22.79
CA ALA A 543 0.94 25.61 -21.79
C ALA A 543 -0.16 24.57 -21.55
N ALA A 544 -0.56 23.80 -22.57
CA ALA A 544 -1.50 22.70 -22.41
C ALA A 544 -0.92 21.52 -21.62
N ILE A 545 0.38 21.25 -21.75
CA ILE A 545 1.09 20.20 -20.96
C ILE A 545 1.24 20.66 -19.50
N GLU A 546 1.61 21.91 -19.26
CA GLU A 546 1.69 22.52 -17.92
C GLU A 546 0.30 22.57 -17.24
N GLN A 547 -0.78 22.85 -17.99
CA GLN A 547 -2.15 22.81 -17.47
C GLN A 547 -2.68 21.41 -17.17
N ILE A 548 -2.21 20.38 -17.87
CA ILE A 548 -2.65 18.99 -17.66
C ILE A 548 -2.05 18.40 -16.39
N THR A 549 -0.88 18.86 -15.98
CA THR A 549 -0.24 18.41 -14.73
C THR A 549 -0.79 19.08 -13.47
N ASP A 550 -1.40 20.26 -13.59
CA ASP A 550 -1.78 21.10 -12.43
C ASP A 550 -3.27 21.45 -12.36
N SER A 551 -4.13 20.86 -13.19
CA SER A 551 -5.56 21.11 -13.01
C SER A 551 -6.02 20.48 -11.70
N PHE A 552 -6.38 21.30 -10.72
CA PHE A 552 -7.23 20.93 -9.62
C PHE A 552 -8.61 20.61 -10.20
N ASP A 553 -8.68 19.46 -10.87
CA ASP A 553 -9.96 18.84 -11.15
C ASP A 553 -10.61 18.60 -9.80
N LYS A 554 -11.87 18.99 -9.66
CA LYS A 554 -12.71 18.70 -8.51
C LYS A 554 -12.30 17.37 -7.92
N PRO A 555 -12.00 17.27 -6.60
CA PRO A 555 -11.78 15.97 -6.00
C PRO A 555 -12.93 15.06 -6.42
N HIS A 556 -12.62 13.97 -7.10
CA HIS A 556 -13.64 13.03 -7.53
C HIS A 556 -14.35 12.49 -6.28
N LEU A 557 -15.64 12.77 -6.17
CA LEU A 557 -16.45 12.35 -5.03
C LEU A 557 -17.62 11.52 -5.55
N TRP A 558 -17.59 10.20 -5.34
CA TRP A 558 -18.59 9.23 -5.82
C TRP A 558 -19.75 9.04 -4.84
N TYR A 559 -19.75 9.73 -3.70
CA TYR A 559 -20.76 9.61 -2.66
C TYR A 559 -21.26 10.97 -2.16
N SER A 560 -22.41 10.96 -1.49
CA SER A 560 -22.94 12.12 -0.80
C SER A 560 -22.27 12.34 0.54
N THR A 561 -21.73 13.53 0.78
CA THR A 561 -21.12 13.89 2.07
C THR A 561 -22.14 13.87 3.22
N SER A 562 -23.41 14.17 2.97
CA SER A 562 -24.46 14.11 4.01
C SER A 562 -24.69 12.70 4.52
N GLU A 563 -24.58 11.68 3.67
CA GLU A 563 -24.70 10.28 4.13
C GLU A 563 -23.53 9.88 5.02
N VAL A 564 -22.30 10.32 4.69
CA VAL A 564 -21.13 10.05 5.55
C VAL A 564 -21.21 10.81 6.88
N ILE A 565 -21.74 12.03 6.87
CA ILE A 565 -22.05 12.78 8.09
C ILE A 565 -23.09 12.03 8.94
N HIS A 566 -24.13 11.46 8.31
CA HIS A 566 -25.12 10.66 9.03
C HIS A 566 -24.49 9.37 9.62
N ALA A 567 -23.60 8.70 8.91
CA ALA A 567 -22.85 7.58 9.48
C ALA A 567 -22.03 8.01 10.71
N LEU A 568 -21.40 9.20 10.67
CA LEU A 568 -20.71 9.75 11.84
C LEU A 568 -21.63 10.04 13.02
N GLU A 569 -22.85 10.54 12.79
CA GLU A 569 -23.86 10.72 13.84
C GLU A 569 -24.17 9.42 14.57
N LEU A 570 -24.35 8.33 13.80
CA LEU A 570 -24.64 7.00 14.35
C LEU A 570 -23.43 6.46 15.16
N PHE A 571 -22.20 6.71 14.67
CA PHE A 571 -20.99 6.38 15.45
C PHE A 571 -20.93 7.16 16.76
N ILE A 572 -21.11 8.47 16.72
CA ILE A 572 -21.10 9.32 17.93
C ILE A 572 -22.19 8.89 18.94
N ALA A 573 -23.40 8.54 18.44
CA ALA A 573 -24.49 8.07 19.28
C ALA A 573 -24.21 6.73 19.97
N SER A 574 -23.37 5.90 19.38
CA SER A 574 -22.96 4.60 19.93
C SER A 574 -21.75 4.70 20.88
N GLY A 575 -21.24 5.92 21.09
CA GLY A 575 -19.97 6.14 21.78
C GLY A 575 -19.97 5.69 23.25
N ASP A 576 -21.08 5.86 23.96
CA ASP A 576 -21.18 5.49 25.37
C ASP A 576 -21.02 3.97 25.60
N GLU A 577 -21.35 3.13 24.57
CA GLU A 577 -21.18 1.67 24.61
C GLU A 577 -19.81 1.22 24.15
N LEU A 578 -19.14 1.97 23.26
CA LEU A 578 -17.97 1.50 22.49
C LEU A 578 -16.68 2.27 22.75
N SER A 579 -16.70 3.38 23.48
CA SER A 579 -15.53 4.27 23.65
C SER A 579 -14.29 3.59 24.26
N GLU A 580 -14.46 2.50 25.00
CA GLU A 580 -13.35 1.70 25.52
C GLU A 580 -12.66 0.82 24.45
N SER A 581 -13.34 0.55 23.33
CA SER A 581 -12.78 -0.24 22.23
C SER A 581 -11.77 0.59 21.43
N ASN A 582 -10.53 0.08 21.29
CA ASN A 582 -9.49 0.76 20.50
C ASN A 582 -9.84 0.80 19.01
N THR A 583 -10.45 -0.26 18.49
CA THR A 583 -10.92 -0.32 17.10
C THR A 583 -12.02 0.69 16.84
N TYR A 584 -12.94 0.89 17.78
CA TYR A 584 -13.97 1.92 17.66
C TYR A 584 -13.35 3.34 17.69
N ARG A 585 -12.41 3.60 18.61
CA ARG A 585 -11.74 4.91 18.66
C ARG A 585 -11.00 5.24 17.37
N TYR A 586 -10.32 4.27 16.79
CA TYR A 586 -9.69 4.44 15.48
C TYR A 586 -10.71 4.82 14.41
N ASP A 587 -11.77 4.00 14.25
CA ASP A 587 -12.77 4.20 13.20
C ASP A 587 -13.53 5.53 13.41
N LEU A 588 -13.81 5.92 14.65
CA LEU A 588 -14.44 7.21 14.96
C LEU A 588 -13.55 8.39 14.57
N VAL A 589 -12.26 8.34 14.90
CA VAL A 589 -11.30 9.40 14.53
C VAL A 589 -11.19 9.48 13.01
N ASP A 590 -11.07 8.35 12.32
CA ASP A 590 -10.93 8.30 10.86
C ASP A 590 -12.19 8.80 10.13
N LEU A 591 -13.38 8.38 10.59
CA LEU A 591 -14.65 8.84 10.01
C LEU A 591 -14.90 10.34 10.28
N THR A 592 -14.55 10.84 11.48
CA THR A 592 -14.65 12.28 11.78
C THR A 592 -13.70 13.07 10.91
N ARG A 593 -12.43 12.62 10.75
CA ARG A 593 -11.44 13.20 9.85
C ARG A 593 -11.97 13.23 8.41
N GLN A 594 -12.56 12.11 7.93
CA GLN A 594 -13.11 12.02 6.57
C GLN A 594 -14.20 13.08 6.34
N ALA A 595 -15.18 13.17 7.24
CA ALA A 595 -16.28 14.13 7.12
C ALA A 595 -15.79 15.59 7.17
N VAL A 596 -14.90 15.92 8.12
CA VAL A 596 -14.36 17.26 8.30
C VAL A 596 -13.42 17.66 7.15
N ALA A 597 -12.67 16.72 6.57
CA ALA A 597 -11.82 16.97 5.40
C ALA A 597 -12.65 17.36 4.16
N LYS A 598 -13.81 16.72 3.95
CA LYS A 598 -14.70 17.10 2.85
C LYS A 598 -15.33 18.50 3.05
N TYR A 599 -15.60 18.87 4.30
CA TYR A 599 -16.01 20.23 4.62
C TYR A 599 -14.88 21.26 4.40
N ALA A 600 -13.61 20.91 4.69
CA ALA A 600 -12.47 21.77 4.37
C ALA A 600 -12.35 22.05 2.87
N ASN A 601 -12.59 21.03 2.02
CA ASN A 601 -12.63 21.22 0.56
C ASN A 601 -13.70 22.25 0.16
N GLN A 602 -14.88 22.23 0.77
CA GLN A 602 -15.93 23.22 0.53
C GLN A 602 -15.54 24.61 1.01
N LEU A 603 -14.92 24.73 2.20
CA LEU A 603 -14.41 26.03 2.69
C LEU A 603 -13.37 26.63 1.75
N PHE A 604 -12.45 25.81 1.24
CA PHE A 604 -11.47 26.27 0.28
C PHE A 604 -12.12 26.81 -1.00
N LEU A 605 -13.14 26.15 -1.53
CA LEU A 605 -13.86 26.65 -2.69
C LEU A 605 -14.59 27.97 -2.39
N LYS A 606 -15.12 28.16 -1.17
CA LYS A 606 -15.69 29.46 -0.74
C LYS A 606 -14.63 30.57 -0.68
N VAL A 607 -13.39 30.24 -0.28
CA VAL A 607 -12.26 31.21 -0.35
C VAL A 607 -12.01 31.64 -1.78
N ILE A 608 -11.95 30.69 -2.72
CA ILE A 608 -11.70 30.99 -4.15
C ILE A 608 -12.85 31.78 -4.77
N GLU A 609 -14.10 31.46 -4.43
CA GLU A 609 -15.26 32.21 -4.88
C GLU A 609 -15.23 33.67 -4.39
N ALA A 610 -14.99 33.90 -3.10
CA ALA A 610 -14.84 35.23 -2.51
C ALA A 610 -13.67 36.00 -3.16
N TYR A 611 -12.55 35.33 -3.41
CA TYR A 611 -11.40 35.90 -4.12
C TYR A 611 -11.79 36.44 -5.52
N ARG A 612 -12.50 35.63 -6.31
CA ARG A 612 -12.95 36.01 -7.67
C ARG A 612 -13.95 37.17 -7.67
N LEU A 613 -14.73 37.28 -6.60
CA LEU A 613 -15.66 38.37 -6.40
C LEU A 613 -14.99 39.65 -5.84
N ASN A 614 -13.68 39.63 -5.62
CA ASN A 614 -12.90 40.68 -4.92
C ASN A 614 -13.46 40.98 -3.53
N ASP A 615 -14.06 40.02 -2.86
CA ASP A 615 -14.56 40.14 -1.49
C ASP A 615 -13.44 39.84 -0.48
N ILE A 616 -12.66 40.84 -0.12
CA ILE A 616 -11.53 40.74 0.83
C ILE A 616 -12.03 40.20 2.20
N HIS A 617 -13.21 40.66 2.65
CA HIS A 617 -13.76 40.23 3.93
C HIS A 617 -14.16 38.74 3.90
N GLY A 618 -14.83 38.32 2.83
CA GLY A 618 -15.16 36.90 2.60
C GLY A 618 -13.93 36.02 2.54
N VAL A 619 -12.89 36.41 1.80
CA VAL A 619 -11.60 35.69 1.77
C VAL A 619 -11.01 35.58 3.18
N ALA A 620 -10.90 36.67 3.93
CA ALA A 620 -10.34 36.64 5.27
C ALA A 620 -11.15 35.74 6.23
N CYS A 621 -12.48 35.84 6.19
CA CYS A 621 -13.37 35.05 7.04
C CYS A 621 -13.28 33.54 6.75
N HIS A 622 -13.36 33.14 5.47
CA HIS A 622 -13.33 31.73 5.10
C HIS A 622 -11.93 31.12 5.30
N THR A 623 -10.88 31.90 5.07
CA THR A 623 -9.48 31.50 5.35
C THR A 623 -9.28 31.22 6.82
N GLN A 624 -9.74 32.09 7.73
CA GLN A 624 -9.59 31.86 9.16
C GLN A 624 -10.34 30.60 9.59
N LYS A 625 -11.57 30.38 9.10
CA LYS A 625 -12.33 29.15 9.37
C LYS A 625 -11.60 27.89 8.89
N PHE A 626 -10.95 27.96 7.72
CA PHE A 626 -10.17 26.84 7.19
C PHE A 626 -8.96 26.53 8.07
N LEU A 627 -8.21 27.53 8.50
CA LEU A 627 -7.03 27.36 9.35
C LEU A 627 -7.39 26.87 10.75
N ASP A 628 -8.48 27.39 11.34
CA ASP A 628 -9.02 26.91 12.62
C ASP A 628 -9.42 25.42 12.50
N LEU A 629 -10.05 25.02 11.39
CA LEU A 629 -10.45 23.64 11.16
C LEU A 629 -9.23 22.71 11.04
N VAL A 630 -8.15 23.14 10.39
CA VAL A 630 -6.91 22.34 10.28
C VAL A 630 -6.30 22.11 11.66
N GLU A 631 -6.30 23.10 12.54
CA GLU A 631 -5.79 22.99 13.92
C GLU A 631 -6.68 22.09 14.79
N ASP A 632 -7.99 22.23 14.66
CA ASP A 632 -8.96 21.39 15.35
C ASP A 632 -8.87 19.92 14.90
N MET A 633 -8.65 19.67 13.60
CA MET A 633 -8.42 18.34 13.05
C MET A 633 -7.11 17.75 13.57
N ASP A 634 -6.03 18.54 13.68
CA ASP A 634 -4.77 18.09 14.30
C ASP A 634 -4.99 17.61 15.74
N THR A 635 -5.86 18.29 16.48
CA THR A 635 -6.26 17.90 17.84
C THR A 635 -7.03 16.57 17.86
N LEU A 636 -7.96 16.35 16.91
CA LEU A 636 -8.67 15.07 16.75
C LEU A 636 -7.70 13.93 16.51
N LEU A 637 -6.79 14.11 15.53
CA LEU A 637 -5.82 13.10 15.16
C LEU A 637 -4.88 12.72 16.31
N GLY A 638 -4.61 13.67 17.20
CA GLY A 638 -3.86 13.45 18.44
C GLY A 638 -4.51 12.47 19.43
N CYS A 639 -5.78 12.10 19.22
CA CYS A 639 -6.51 11.21 20.13
C CYS A 639 -6.27 9.70 19.89
N HIS A 640 -5.55 9.32 18.84
CA HIS A 640 -5.28 7.91 18.56
C HIS A 640 -3.89 7.71 17.95
N GLU A 641 -3.17 6.65 18.41
CA GLU A 641 -1.78 6.36 18.01
C GLU A 641 -1.61 6.16 16.50
N GLY A 642 -2.63 5.69 15.80
CA GLY A 642 -2.62 5.50 14.35
C GLY A 642 -2.42 6.77 13.54
N PHE A 643 -2.66 7.94 14.14
CA PHE A 643 -2.63 9.23 13.47
C PHE A 643 -1.56 10.19 14.04
N LEU A 644 -0.45 9.68 14.55
CA LEU A 644 0.62 10.49 15.12
C LEU A 644 1.85 10.52 14.20
N LEU A 645 2.44 11.71 14.03
CA LEU A 645 3.72 11.91 13.33
C LEU A 645 4.91 11.39 14.16
N GLY A 646 4.85 11.54 15.49
CA GLY A 646 5.96 11.22 16.39
C GLY A 646 6.50 9.81 16.24
N PRO A 647 5.67 8.74 16.23
CA PRO A 647 6.13 7.36 16.07
C PRO A 647 6.87 7.10 14.76
N TRP A 648 6.50 7.77 13.67
CA TRP A 648 7.18 7.66 12.37
C TRP A 648 8.62 8.21 12.45
N LEU A 649 8.78 9.41 12.99
CA LEU A 649 10.10 10.04 13.13
C LEU A 649 10.98 9.31 14.15
N GLU A 650 10.39 8.90 15.28
CA GLU A 650 11.11 8.14 16.31
C GLU A 650 11.61 6.79 15.78
N SER A 651 10.80 6.10 14.96
CA SER A 651 11.21 4.82 14.35
C SER A 651 12.42 5.00 13.44
N ALA A 652 12.48 6.09 12.66
CA ALA A 652 13.65 6.41 11.86
C ALA A 652 14.89 6.67 12.72
N GLN A 653 14.75 7.49 13.77
CA GLN A 653 15.84 7.82 14.69
C GLN A 653 16.37 6.60 15.45
N LYS A 654 15.50 5.65 15.83
CA LYS A 654 15.89 4.43 16.56
C LYS A 654 16.80 3.48 15.77
N LEU A 655 16.78 3.54 14.45
CA LEU A 655 17.66 2.73 13.61
C LEU A 655 19.06 3.36 13.44
N ALA A 656 19.24 4.60 13.81
CA ALA A 656 20.52 5.31 13.72
C ALA A 656 21.46 4.93 14.88
N GLN A 657 22.76 4.90 14.61
CA GLN A 657 23.80 4.60 15.61
C GLN A 657 24.53 5.84 16.16
N ASP A 658 24.41 6.97 15.46
CA ASP A 658 25.02 8.23 15.86
C ASP A 658 24.12 9.43 15.48
N GLU A 659 24.50 10.63 15.89
CA GLU A 659 23.70 11.84 15.69
C GLU A 659 23.62 12.29 14.21
N GLU A 660 24.63 11.99 13.38
CA GLU A 660 24.58 12.29 11.95
C GLU A 660 23.60 11.36 11.22
N GLN A 661 23.62 10.09 11.56
CA GLN A 661 22.61 9.13 11.05
C GLN A 661 21.21 9.51 11.51
N LYS A 662 21.01 9.95 12.77
CA LYS A 662 19.69 10.41 13.23
C LYS A 662 19.20 11.59 12.41
N LYS A 663 20.05 12.56 12.11
CA LYS A 663 19.69 13.70 11.26
C LYS A 663 19.31 13.26 9.86
N GLN A 664 20.09 12.39 9.25
CA GLN A 664 19.85 11.87 7.91
C GLN A 664 18.56 11.06 7.84
N PHE A 665 18.33 10.14 8.78
CA PHE A 665 17.16 9.28 8.76
C PHE A 665 15.87 10.05 9.05
N GLU A 666 15.91 11.00 10.00
CA GLU A 666 14.78 11.90 10.25
C GLU A 666 14.48 12.77 9.05
N TRP A 667 15.51 13.33 8.38
CA TRP A 667 15.32 14.08 7.14
C TRP A 667 14.70 13.22 6.04
N ASN A 668 15.17 11.99 5.86
CA ASN A 668 14.57 11.02 4.94
C ASN A 668 13.08 10.78 5.26
N ALA A 669 12.75 10.57 6.55
CA ALA A 669 11.40 10.31 7.00
C ALA A 669 10.45 11.51 6.79
N ARG A 670 10.92 12.73 7.01
CA ARG A 670 10.16 13.96 6.78
C ARG A 670 9.98 14.24 5.29
N THR A 671 11.03 14.04 4.51
CA THR A 671 11.02 14.30 3.06
C THR A 671 10.07 13.37 2.33
N GLN A 672 10.04 12.07 2.70
CA GLN A 672 9.18 11.09 2.04
C GLN A 672 7.69 11.47 2.08
N ILE A 673 7.24 12.08 3.18
CA ILE A 673 5.82 12.42 3.39
C ILE A 673 5.46 13.86 2.98
N THR A 674 6.38 14.61 2.39
CA THR A 674 6.16 16.00 1.96
C THR A 674 6.54 16.22 0.51
N MET A 675 7.72 16.73 0.23
CA MET A 675 8.20 17.06 -1.10
C MET A 675 9.56 16.41 -1.34
N TRP A 676 9.69 15.63 -2.42
CA TRP A 676 10.95 15.03 -2.81
C TRP A 676 11.69 15.98 -3.74
N PHE A 677 13.01 15.94 -3.70
CA PHE A 677 13.92 16.77 -4.46
C PHE A 677 13.81 18.25 -4.15
N ASP A 678 14.95 18.84 -3.78
CA ASP A 678 15.07 20.29 -3.67
C ASP A 678 14.91 20.90 -5.05
N ASN A 679 13.84 21.61 -5.23
CA ASN A 679 13.65 22.31 -6.48
C ASN A 679 14.21 23.70 -6.42
N THR A 680 14.54 24.16 -7.60
CA THR A 680 14.92 25.55 -7.83
C THR A 680 13.77 26.45 -7.39
N GLU A 681 14.11 27.69 -7.01
CA GLU A 681 13.21 28.71 -6.49
C GLU A 681 11.97 29.01 -7.36
N GLU A 682 11.81 28.36 -8.51
CA GLU A 682 10.76 28.67 -9.49
C GLU A 682 9.69 27.59 -9.69
N GLU A 683 10.03 26.33 -9.40
CA GLU A 683 9.11 25.19 -9.64
C GLU A 683 9.15 24.21 -8.46
N ALA A 684 8.00 23.91 -7.87
CA ALA A 684 7.87 22.83 -6.91
C ALA A 684 8.08 21.47 -7.58
N SER A 685 8.59 20.50 -6.84
CA SER A 685 8.72 19.14 -7.34
C SER A 685 7.35 18.56 -7.72
N LEU A 686 7.29 17.86 -8.84
CA LEU A 686 6.11 17.07 -9.20
C LEU A 686 5.85 15.92 -8.21
N LEU A 687 6.88 15.53 -7.44
CA LEU A 687 6.78 14.54 -6.36
C LEU A 687 6.58 15.23 -5.01
N HIS A 688 5.54 16.03 -4.88
CA HIS A 688 5.04 16.53 -3.61
C HIS A 688 3.69 15.91 -3.26
N ASP A 689 3.43 15.75 -1.97
CA ASP A 689 2.17 15.26 -1.42
C ASP A 689 1.73 13.84 -1.88
N TYR A 690 2.56 13.12 -2.65
CA TYR A 690 2.24 11.77 -3.06
C TYR A 690 2.09 10.83 -1.87
N GLY A 691 3.00 10.93 -0.90
CA GLY A 691 2.97 10.20 0.37
C GLY A 691 2.26 10.92 1.51
N ASN A 692 1.26 11.76 1.22
CA ASN A 692 0.59 12.59 2.22
C ASN A 692 -0.04 11.78 3.37
N LYS A 693 -0.09 12.36 4.56
CA LYS A 693 -0.59 11.72 5.78
C LYS A 693 -1.48 12.66 6.59
N TYR A 694 -2.63 12.17 7.02
CA TYR A 694 -3.38 12.82 8.09
C TYR A 694 -2.80 12.44 9.45
N TRP A 695 -1.73 13.12 9.88
CA TRP A 695 -1.10 12.89 11.17
C TRP A 695 -1.06 14.16 12.01
N SER A 696 -1.43 14.03 13.30
CA SER A 696 -1.26 15.09 14.28
C SER A 696 0.22 15.51 14.36
N GLY A 697 0.45 16.81 14.38
CA GLY A 697 1.75 17.43 14.25
C GLY A 697 2.11 17.81 12.81
N LEU A 698 1.75 16.99 11.81
CA LEU A 698 1.99 17.31 10.40
C LEU A 698 0.98 18.37 9.89
N LEU A 699 -0.29 18.27 10.31
CA LEU A 699 -1.30 19.26 9.95
C LEU A 699 -0.95 20.63 10.53
N ARG A 700 -0.69 20.69 11.81
CA ARG A 700 -0.37 21.95 12.52
C ARG A 700 0.93 22.59 12.07
N ASP A 701 1.98 21.80 11.83
CA ASP A 701 3.34 22.32 11.64
C ASP A 701 3.75 22.43 10.16
N TYR A 702 3.01 21.81 9.25
CA TYR A 702 3.36 21.83 7.82
C TYR A 702 2.17 22.21 6.92
N TYR A 703 1.08 21.45 6.94
CA TYR A 703 -0.03 21.70 6.01
C TYR A 703 -0.78 22.99 6.30
N GLY A 704 -1.05 23.30 7.58
CA GLY A 704 -1.68 24.56 7.98
C GLY A 704 -0.85 25.78 7.60
N PRO A 705 0.44 25.86 7.97
CA PRO A 705 1.34 26.94 7.55
C PRO A 705 1.45 27.09 6.02
N ARG A 706 1.48 25.99 5.25
CA ARG A 706 1.45 26.03 3.78
C ARG A 706 0.19 26.71 3.25
N ALA A 707 -0.97 26.31 3.74
CA ALA A 707 -2.24 26.93 3.38
C ALA A 707 -2.27 28.42 3.78
N ALA A 708 -1.78 28.76 4.97
CA ALA A 708 -1.72 30.14 5.44
C ALA A 708 -0.87 31.04 4.52
N ILE A 709 0.25 30.53 4.01
CA ILE A 709 1.07 31.26 3.01
C ILE A 709 0.25 31.52 1.74
N TYR A 710 -0.44 30.54 1.18
CA TYR A 710 -1.27 30.71 -0.02
C TYR A 710 -2.35 31.78 0.20
N PHE A 711 -3.06 31.69 1.30
CA PHE A 711 -4.13 32.63 1.65
C PHE A 711 -3.61 34.07 1.88
N LYS A 712 -2.42 34.20 2.44
CA LYS A 712 -1.72 35.50 2.55
C LYS A 712 -1.52 36.09 1.15
N PHE A 713 -1.04 35.34 0.18
CA PHE A 713 -0.84 35.82 -1.18
C PHE A 713 -2.16 36.17 -1.89
N LEU A 714 -3.28 35.45 -1.60
CA LEU A 714 -4.60 35.81 -2.08
C LEU A 714 -5.03 37.19 -1.56
N LEU A 715 -4.94 37.40 -0.26
CA LEU A 715 -5.30 38.68 0.37
C LEU A 715 -4.43 39.83 -0.13
N GLU A 716 -3.10 39.64 -0.20
CA GLU A 716 -2.18 40.67 -0.69
C GLU A 716 -2.48 41.06 -2.15
N SER A 717 -2.86 40.11 -3.00
CA SER A 717 -3.19 40.42 -4.40
C SER A 717 -4.44 41.26 -4.52
N LEU A 718 -5.46 41.03 -3.70
CA LEU A 718 -6.67 41.84 -3.63
C LEU A 718 -6.40 43.24 -3.07
N GLU A 719 -5.69 43.32 -1.95
CA GLU A 719 -5.37 44.61 -1.29
C GLU A 719 -4.50 45.51 -2.16
N LYS A 720 -3.57 44.94 -2.91
CA LYS A 720 -2.64 45.66 -3.78
C LYS A 720 -3.14 45.75 -5.23
N SER A 721 -4.28 45.15 -5.56
CA SER A 721 -4.87 45.11 -6.90
C SER A 721 -3.91 44.61 -7.99
N HIS A 722 -3.21 43.50 -7.72
CA HIS A 722 -2.37 42.82 -8.70
C HIS A 722 -2.73 41.32 -8.80
N ASP A 723 -2.25 40.68 -9.85
CA ASP A 723 -2.47 39.24 -10.05
C ASP A 723 -1.82 38.41 -8.96
N PHE A 724 -2.34 37.20 -8.71
CA PHE A 724 -1.77 36.25 -7.77
C PHE A 724 -0.32 35.91 -8.13
N GLN A 725 0.57 36.01 -7.18
CA GLN A 725 2.01 35.79 -7.40
C GLN A 725 2.40 34.33 -7.17
N LEU A 726 2.00 33.45 -8.09
CA LEU A 726 2.20 31.98 -8.00
C LEU A 726 3.68 31.60 -7.74
N LYS A 727 4.64 32.24 -8.44
CA LYS A 727 6.05 31.94 -8.26
C LYS A 727 6.57 32.34 -6.87
N ASP A 728 6.11 33.45 -6.33
CA ASP A 728 6.54 33.90 -5.00
C ASP A 728 5.95 33.02 -3.91
N TRP A 729 4.67 32.61 -4.07
CA TRP A 729 4.07 31.63 -3.17
C TRP A 729 4.82 30.28 -3.22
N ARG A 730 5.14 29.75 -4.42
CA ARG A 730 5.96 28.53 -4.55
C ARG A 730 7.29 28.63 -3.84
N ARG A 731 7.99 29.76 -3.97
CA ARG A 731 9.26 30.02 -3.29
C ARG A 731 9.12 29.96 -1.76
N GLU A 732 8.10 30.60 -1.19
CA GLU A 732 7.84 30.55 0.25
C GLU A 732 7.42 29.15 0.72
N TRP A 733 6.63 28.44 -0.06
CA TRP A 733 6.26 27.06 0.24
C TRP A 733 7.47 26.11 0.19
N ILE A 734 8.31 26.19 -0.83
CA ILE A 734 9.54 25.38 -0.93
C ILE A 734 10.45 25.67 0.27
N LYS A 735 10.60 26.93 0.65
CA LYS A 735 11.35 27.34 1.83
C LYS A 735 10.77 26.72 3.11
N LEU A 736 9.46 26.84 3.32
CA LEU A 736 8.78 26.22 4.46
C LEU A 736 9.05 24.70 4.49
N THR A 737 8.94 24.03 3.34
CA THR A 737 9.18 22.60 3.22
C THR A 737 10.61 22.23 3.61
N ASN A 738 11.60 22.93 3.07
CA ASN A 738 13.00 22.68 3.35
C ASN A 738 13.36 22.93 4.82
N ASP A 739 12.80 23.99 5.41
CA ASP A 739 12.99 24.31 6.83
C ASP A 739 12.34 23.23 7.72
N TRP A 740 11.13 22.76 7.37
CA TRP A 740 10.43 21.71 8.10
C TRP A 740 11.16 20.37 7.99
N GLN A 741 11.66 19.99 6.81
CA GLN A 741 12.41 18.76 6.60
C GLN A 741 13.72 18.72 7.40
N ARG A 742 14.38 19.86 7.58
CA ARG A 742 15.62 20.01 8.37
C ARG A 742 15.36 20.24 9.86
N SER A 743 14.12 20.48 10.25
CA SER A 743 13.73 20.70 11.64
C SER A 743 14.01 19.47 12.51
N ARG A 744 14.35 19.72 13.77
CA ARG A 744 14.56 18.70 14.81
C ARG A 744 13.45 18.72 15.86
N LYS A 745 12.31 19.35 15.55
CA LYS A 745 11.16 19.40 16.45
C LYS A 745 10.65 18.00 16.71
N ALA A 746 10.56 17.63 17.98
CA ALA A 746 9.96 16.38 18.43
C ALA A 746 8.41 16.50 18.44
N PHE A 747 7.73 15.40 18.21
CA PHE A 747 6.27 15.29 18.20
C PHE A 747 5.82 14.22 19.20
N PRO A 748 4.60 14.31 19.73
CA PRO A 748 4.05 13.29 20.63
C PRO A 748 4.08 11.90 19.99
N VAL A 749 4.47 10.90 20.79
CA VAL A 749 4.47 9.49 20.40
C VAL A 749 3.32 8.71 21.05
N GLU A 750 2.64 9.31 22.00
CA GLU A 750 1.46 8.77 22.69
C GLU A 750 0.26 9.65 22.38
N SER A 751 -0.90 9.03 22.22
CA SER A 751 -2.16 9.73 22.01
C SER A 751 -2.63 10.44 23.27
N THR A 752 -3.32 11.56 23.10
CA THR A 752 -3.87 12.37 24.19
C THR A 752 -5.28 12.85 23.87
N GLY A 753 -6.12 12.96 24.88
CA GLY A 753 -7.50 13.42 24.73
C GLY A 753 -8.52 12.28 24.64
N ASN A 754 -9.77 12.65 24.44
CA ASN A 754 -10.90 11.73 24.32
C ASN A 754 -11.50 11.82 22.93
N ALA A 755 -11.33 10.78 22.12
CA ALA A 755 -11.77 10.74 20.73
C ALA A 755 -13.28 11.04 20.58
N LEU A 756 -14.14 10.47 21.44
CA LEU A 756 -15.58 10.68 21.39
C LEU A 756 -15.97 12.14 21.68
N ASN A 757 -15.38 12.75 22.70
CA ASN A 757 -15.70 14.12 23.06
C ASN A 757 -15.25 15.10 21.97
N ILE A 758 -14.07 14.87 21.37
CA ILE A 758 -13.54 15.73 20.33
C ILE A 758 -14.31 15.53 19.01
N SER A 759 -14.64 14.30 18.64
CA SER A 759 -15.49 14.03 17.47
C SER A 759 -16.87 14.68 17.60
N ARG A 760 -17.50 14.58 18.77
CA ARG A 760 -18.80 15.22 19.08
C ARG A 760 -18.70 16.75 19.00
N TRP A 761 -17.62 17.32 19.51
CA TRP A 761 -17.38 18.75 19.44
C TRP A 761 -17.16 19.24 18.01
N LEU A 762 -16.35 18.52 17.19
CA LEU A 762 -16.13 18.86 15.77
C LEU A 762 -17.42 18.72 14.94
N TYR A 763 -18.17 17.66 15.17
CA TYR A 763 -19.47 17.47 14.55
C TYR A 763 -20.40 18.68 14.81
N ASN A 764 -20.54 19.09 16.07
CA ASN A 764 -21.37 20.24 16.43
C ASN A 764 -20.86 21.57 15.87
N LYS A 765 -19.52 21.74 15.79
CA LYS A 765 -18.90 22.99 15.33
C LYS A 765 -18.97 23.16 13.81
N TYR A 766 -18.80 22.08 13.04
CA TYR A 766 -18.61 22.17 11.60
C TYR A 766 -19.67 21.46 10.76
N LEU A 767 -20.33 20.43 11.26
CA LEU A 767 -21.18 19.55 10.45
C LEU A 767 -22.67 19.61 10.83
N GLN A 768 -23.01 20.09 12.03
CA GLN A 768 -24.42 20.20 12.49
C GLN A 768 -25.11 21.47 11.99
N SER A 769 -24.44 22.40 11.35
CA SER A 769 -25.02 23.71 11.05
C SER A 769 -26.14 23.66 10.02
N SER A 770 -27.17 24.40 10.30
CA SER A 770 -28.42 24.62 9.59
C SER A 770 -28.31 25.39 8.25
N ASP A 771 -27.13 25.47 7.66
CA ASP A 771 -26.87 26.17 6.39
C ASP A 771 -26.07 25.29 5.41
N THR A 772 -26.66 24.17 4.98
CA THR A 772 -26.20 23.43 3.78
C THR A 772 -27.10 23.71 2.61
#